data_fe7d83cc2330abb922c2a46b5044fd33
#
_entry.id   fe7d83cc2330abb922c2a46b5044fd33
#
_cell.length_a   1.000
_cell.length_b   1.000
_cell.length_c   1.000
_cell.angle_alpha   90.00
_cell.angle_beta   90.00
_cell.angle_gamma   90.00
#
_symmetry.space_group_name_H-M   'P 1'
#
loop_
_entity.id
_entity.type
_entity.pdbx_description
1 polymer ?
#
loop_
_entity_poly.entity_id
_entity_poly.type
_entity_poly.pdbx_seq_one_letter_code
_entity_poly.pdbx_strand_id
1 'polypeptide(L)'
;MNRVLTVLLLSVWAVAAEAQSWNAPGAANPFIPGYFADPTIRKFGDTYYLYATTDGTGNGYGPAQVWVSKDFRNWKNIVMNWPTTEVVWAPDVVQQPDGSFRYYYCRPCEVLVGESASPVGPWKNLLDKDDAVLVPDRFVHNAITLDPQLFRDDDGQEYLYFCTWGIYKGFGCGVTKVNGTELGEKHLIPNTELKDIFEAPFVFKRDGIYYFTYSSGSCHDHTYRVQYATSTVSPMGPFEYKGCILETNADQTVHGPGHHSILELDGHYYIVYHRHNLPRSVHGFNRQVCIDELQFDNDGNILPVVPTHNGSTFFNSSILQSFNSKNLAFGATVTASSYYDDWFKPEYAVDDNNATLWRAFNTNWGRGGHQDEWLQIDLGKPQKFSEVWTQFEYATFFYQYKIETSLDARHWTLFADRTQNTMQGSPMIDKAPVTSHFVKARYLRITITDTQKNGHIPAIWNVNVWKQAPELPDIEAEPQERKANSEFGIWNSYSGYPGMHQKDVEPADRGNAIISFDVSQLAQGRQQPFDVTEITTISPLSSRLSPLKSNKPLRARVKDGRWALFFNGSQSLSSATPLPREYRYNSPYTISAWLLQTEGGAVQTVASLSASRADLATTELRLGSDPQAGLVNHNGSFESYGAPDAVSNAVGQWHHWIVTYDGWMERVYLDGSLLHEQNNFLMVRPEGQVTIGADATGANFFKGYISQLTITPTATTAEEVAALYSHSSSLTPYPSLGDDDFDESDPDSRFTLSPAMAAISGVPTTYSLSATTADFNAAPLMNGAQQVRELTGDFVMMVRVSDMEGLADHAVKGYNEAGLMIMNGDTYYQLGAFPLYNCGNMLTMLSRHGRPQFPNYKGYDFDPILQFERRGNQLFARTSRDGVQWQNMPGSPIELTAATVGVGVYQTTYSNNHSWAELTDFIIYQ
;
A
#
# COMPACT_ATOMS: atom_id res chain seq x y z
N MET A 1 33.00 64.80 38.26
CA MET A 1 32.43 63.58 38.77
C MET A 1 31.72 62.91 37.61
N ASN A 2 32.45 62.12 36.86
CA ASN A 2 31.97 61.34 35.73
C ASN A 2 31.71 59.91 36.20
N ARG A 3 30.48 59.43 36.10
CA ARG A 3 30.15 58.02 36.27
C ARG A 3 30.23 57.37 34.89
N VAL A 4 31.20 56.49 34.71
CA VAL A 4 31.28 55.61 33.56
C VAL A 4 30.36 54.42 33.83
N LEU A 5 29.34 54.24 32.98
CA LEU A 5 28.43 53.11 32.93
C LEU A 5 29.10 52.04 32.09
N THR A 6 29.58 50.99 32.69
CA THR A 6 30.10 49.82 31.99
C THR A 6 28.92 48.94 31.63
N VAL A 7 28.52 48.90 30.38
CA VAL A 7 27.57 47.91 29.84
C VAL A 7 28.34 46.64 29.53
N LEU A 8 28.05 45.58 30.30
CA LEU A 8 28.49 44.22 29.98
C LEU A 8 27.58 43.70 28.84
N LEU A 9 28.16 43.63 27.66
CA LEU A 9 27.59 42.87 26.53
C LEU A 9 27.89 41.37 26.78
N LEU A 10 26.94 40.64 27.28
CA LEU A 10 26.92 39.17 27.19
C LEU A 10 26.65 38.78 25.74
N SER A 11 27.66 38.51 24.98
CA SER A 11 27.56 37.85 23.69
C SER A 11 27.22 36.39 23.96
N VAL A 12 25.92 36.08 23.85
CA VAL A 12 25.46 34.70 23.71
C VAL A 12 25.93 34.24 22.32
N TRP A 13 27.00 33.48 22.29
CA TRP A 13 27.34 32.70 21.09
C TRP A 13 26.27 31.58 21.00
N ALA A 14 25.19 31.83 20.25
CA ALA A 14 24.40 30.77 19.70
C ALA A 14 25.32 30.07 18.68
N VAL A 15 25.89 28.94 19.07
CA VAL A 15 26.43 27.99 18.12
C VAL A 15 25.21 27.53 17.35
N ALA A 16 25.00 28.09 16.17
CA ALA A 16 24.10 27.49 15.19
C ALA A 16 24.71 26.13 14.88
N ALA A 17 24.18 25.07 15.47
CA ALA A 17 24.42 23.74 14.98
C ALA A 17 23.96 23.75 13.52
N GLU A 18 24.91 23.65 12.57
CA GLU A 18 24.54 23.43 11.18
C GLU A 18 23.57 22.24 11.16
N ALA A 19 22.40 22.45 10.61
CA ALA A 19 21.41 21.40 10.47
C ALA A 19 22.07 20.27 9.66
N GLN A 20 22.26 19.12 10.30
CA GLN A 20 22.87 17.98 9.64
C GLN A 20 21.98 17.56 8.47
N SER A 21 22.56 17.31 7.31
CA SER A 21 21.79 16.82 6.15
C SER A 21 21.16 15.47 6.44
N TRP A 22 19.96 15.24 5.95
CA TRP A 22 19.22 13.98 6.11
C TRP A 22 20.03 12.74 5.65
N ASN A 23 20.91 12.91 4.66
CA ASN A 23 21.78 11.86 4.11
C ASN A 23 23.23 11.93 4.61
N ALA A 24 23.46 12.60 5.72
CA ALA A 24 24.81 12.68 6.30
C ALA A 24 25.20 11.32 6.88
N PRO A 25 26.42 10.83 6.59
CA PRO A 25 26.91 9.60 7.21
C PRO A 25 26.83 9.66 8.73
N GLY A 26 26.34 8.59 9.35
CA GLY A 26 26.18 8.47 10.79
C GLY A 26 25.03 9.27 11.39
N ALA A 27 24.11 9.79 10.61
CA ALA A 27 22.88 10.38 11.10
C ALA A 27 22.05 9.33 11.87
N ALA A 28 21.58 9.68 13.08
CA ALA A 28 21.00 8.72 14.01
C ALA A 28 19.47 8.61 13.92
N ASN A 29 18.82 9.49 13.21
CA ASN A 29 17.39 9.44 12.89
C ASN A 29 17.18 9.23 11.39
N PRO A 30 16.47 8.16 11.00
CA PRO A 30 15.81 7.12 11.79
C PRO A 30 16.77 6.24 12.59
N PHE A 31 16.37 5.76 13.78
CA PHE A 31 17.30 4.98 14.62
C PHE A 31 17.24 3.46 14.38
N ILE A 32 16.27 2.96 13.61
CA ILE A 32 16.21 1.60 13.10
C ILE A 32 16.15 1.60 11.58
N PRO A 33 16.74 0.59 10.91
CA PRO A 33 16.60 0.43 9.46
C PRO A 33 15.27 -0.18 9.09
N GLY A 34 14.73 0.19 7.94
CA GLY A 34 13.48 -0.36 7.43
C GLY A 34 12.32 0.61 7.51
N TYR A 35 11.16 0.12 7.09
CA TYR A 35 9.92 0.87 7.09
C TYR A 35 9.02 0.37 8.20
N PHE A 36 8.81 1.24 9.19
CA PHE A 36 8.00 0.97 10.36
C PHE A 36 7.25 2.24 10.74
N ALA A 37 6.00 2.07 11.11
CA ALA A 37 5.11 3.16 11.46
C ALA A 37 4.54 2.96 12.87
N ASP A 38 3.87 3.98 13.38
CA ASP A 38 3.06 3.91 14.60
C ASP A 38 3.83 3.32 15.80
N PRO A 39 5.01 3.88 16.12
CA PRO A 39 5.92 3.25 17.05
C PRO A 39 5.47 3.38 18.50
N THR A 40 5.48 2.28 19.22
CA THR A 40 5.44 2.27 20.69
C THR A 40 6.76 1.75 21.24
N ILE A 41 7.46 2.61 21.96
CA ILE A 41 8.71 2.27 22.65
C ILE A 41 8.45 1.99 24.12
N ARG A 42 9.07 0.94 24.64
CA ARG A 42 9.01 0.58 26.06
C ARG A 42 10.39 0.15 26.54
N LYS A 43 10.65 0.35 27.83
CA LYS A 43 11.83 -0.19 28.52
C LYS A 43 11.37 -1.15 29.60
N PHE A 44 11.74 -2.43 29.47
CA PHE A 44 11.48 -3.44 30.48
C PHE A 44 12.82 -3.96 31.01
N GLY A 45 13.08 -3.73 32.29
CA GLY A 45 14.38 -3.99 32.87
C GLY A 45 15.49 -3.13 32.24
N ASP A 46 16.51 -3.77 31.70
CA ASP A 46 17.65 -3.12 31.04
C ASP A 46 17.50 -3.07 29.50
N THR A 47 16.39 -3.51 28.96
CA THR A 47 16.20 -3.71 27.52
C THR A 47 15.06 -2.83 26.98
N TYR A 48 15.32 -2.22 25.83
CA TYR A 48 14.35 -1.43 25.07
C TYR A 48 13.65 -2.33 24.06
N TYR A 49 12.33 -2.10 23.91
CA TYR A 49 11.46 -2.80 23.00
C TYR A 49 10.69 -1.78 22.17
N LEU A 50 10.81 -1.86 20.87
CA LEU A 50 10.05 -1.02 19.94
C LEU A 50 9.10 -1.90 19.14
N TYR A 51 7.82 -1.70 19.34
CA TYR A 51 6.75 -2.31 18.57
C TYR A 51 6.24 -1.30 17.56
N ALA A 52 5.97 -1.75 16.36
CA ALA A 52 5.54 -0.86 15.30
C ALA A 52 4.69 -1.59 14.25
N THR A 53 3.90 -0.83 13.52
CA THR A 53 3.25 -1.28 12.30
C THR A 53 4.31 -1.58 11.25
N THR A 54 4.32 -2.78 10.68
CA THR A 54 5.20 -3.10 9.55
C THR A 54 4.74 -2.33 8.32
N ASP A 55 5.65 -1.61 7.68
CA ASP A 55 5.37 -0.68 6.58
C ASP A 55 6.22 -0.98 5.34
N GLY A 56 6.03 -0.25 4.25
CA GLY A 56 6.80 -0.41 3.01
C GLY A 56 6.29 -1.51 2.07
N THR A 57 5.54 -2.46 2.58
CA THR A 57 4.90 -3.54 1.81
C THR A 57 3.39 -3.39 1.75
N GLY A 58 2.91 -2.26 2.18
CA GLY A 58 1.53 -1.93 2.43
C GLY A 58 1.32 -1.60 3.90
N ASN A 59 0.23 -0.93 4.20
CA ASN A 59 -0.04 -0.42 5.53
C ASN A 59 -0.38 -1.55 6.51
N GLY A 60 0.57 -1.92 7.36
CA GLY A 60 0.42 -2.97 8.37
C GLY A 60 0.52 -4.40 7.85
N TYR A 61 0.96 -4.58 6.61
CA TYR A 61 1.16 -5.91 6.05
C TYR A 61 2.51 -6.48 6.44
N GLY A 62 2.46 -7.62 7.05
CA GLY A 62 3.63 -8.35 7.47
C GLY A 62 3.43 -8.97 8.84
N PRO A 63 4.33 -9.86 9.24
CA PRO A 63 4.24 -10.46 10.54
C PRO A 63 4.40 -9.41 11.64
N ALA A 64 3.71 -9.60 12.77
CA ALA A 64 3.98 -8.82 13.95
C ALA A 64 5.44 -8.99 14.38
N GLN A 65 6.08 -7.93 14.78
CA GLN A 65 7.50 -7.90 15.06
C GLN A 65 7.83 -6.92 16.19
N VAL A 66 9.02 -7.09 16.77
CA VAL A 66 9.56 -6.19 17.76
C VAL A 66 11.04 -5.97 17.51
N TRP A 67 11.50 -4.74 17.69
CA TRP A 67 12.91 -4.41 17.74
C TRP A 67 13.38 -4.38 19.19
N VAL A 68 14.51 -5.02 19.47
CA VAL A 68 15.07 -5.09 20.82
C VAL A 68 16.49 -4.55 20.86
N SER A 69 16.81 -3.80 21.91
CA SER A 69 18.14 -3.22 22.11
C SER A 69 18.47 -3.02 23.60
N LYS A 70 19.74 -3.15 23.98
CA LYS A 70 20.25 -2.79 25.32
C LYS A 70 20.86 -1.39 25.37
N ASP A 71 21.29 -0.88 24.25
CA ASP A 71 22.06 0.36 24.16
C ASP A 71 21.38 1.44 23.29
N PHE A 72 20.16 1.15 22.80
CA PHE A 72 19.38 2.00 21.89
C PHE A 72 20.09 2.27 20.54
N ARG A 73 21.22 1.64 20.29
CA ARG A 73 22.03 1.82 19.09
C ARG A 73 22.03 0.57 18.21
N ASN A 74 22.22 -0.57 18.85
CA ASN A 74 22.27 -1.85 18.17
C ASN A 74 20.95 -2.56 18.39
N TRP A 75 20.19 -2.70 17.32
CA TRP A 75 18.85 -3.23 17.32
C TRP A 75 18.76 -4.58 16.60
N LYS A 76 17.99 -5.49 17.16
CA LYS A 76 17.66 -6.77 16.57
C LYS A 76 16.15 -6.82 16.34
N ASN A 77 15.73 -7.07 15.08
CA ASN A 77 14.35 -7.33 14.75
C ASN A 77 14.00 -8.80 15.02
N ILE A 78 12.90 -9.03 15.71
CA ILE A 78 12.37 -10.35 16.06
C ILE A 78 10.96 -10.44 15.51
N VAL A 79 10.71 -11.42 14.64
CA VAL A 79 9.36 -11.74 14.17
C VAL A 79 8.66 -12.56 15.24
N MET A 80 7.49 -12.11 15.66
CA MET A 80 6.70 -12.71 16.74
C MET A 80 5.75 -13.79 16.22
N ASN A 81 5.30 -14.67 17.11
CA ASN A 81 4.38 -15.76 16.78
C ASN A 81 2.92 -15.29 16.59
N TRP A 82 2.55 -14.17 17.14
CA TRP A 82 1.20 -13.61 17.13
C TRP A 82 1.28 -12.09 17.19
N PRO A 83 0.35 -11.31 16.62
CA PRO A 83 -0.89 -11.74 15.98
C PRO A 83 -0.68 -12.49 14.65
N THR A 84 -1.61 -13.43 14.37
CA THR A 84 -1.62 -14.21 13.15
C THR A 84 -2.42 -13.54 12.02
N THR A 85 -2.94 -12.35 12.26
CA THR A 85 -3.63 -11.57 11.23
C THR A 85 -2.61 -10.90 10.32
N GLU A 86 -2.96 -10.68 9.07
CA GLU A 86 -2.08 -10.01 8.13
C GLU A 86 -2.00 -8.50 8.37
N VAL A 87 -2.94 -7.94 9.10
CA VAL A 87 -2.99 -6.50 9.43
C VAL A 87 -2.85 -6.33 10.92
N VAL A 88 -1.74 -5.71 11.32
CA VAL A 88 -1.44 -5.34 12.69
C VAL A 88 -1.07 -3.87 12.70
N TRP A 89 -1.98 -3.03 13.19
CA TRP A 89 -1.74 -1.59 13.26
C TRP A 89 -1.57 -1.12 14.68
N ALA A 90 -0.72 -0.10 14.83
CA ALA A 90 -0.54 0.72 16.02
C ALA A 90 -0.47 -0.11 17.31
N PRO A 91 0.53 -0.98 17.45
CA PRO A 91 0.65 -1.83 18.64
C PRO A 91 1.02 -1.02 19.88
N ASP A 92 0.43 -1.36 21.01
CA ASP A 92 0.88 -0.92 22.33
C ASP A 92 1.12 -2.11 23.25
N VAL A 93 2.25 -2.10 23.97
CA VAL A 93 2.62 -3.19 24.88
C VAL A 93 2.89 -2.66 26.28
N VAL A 94 2.27 -3.26 27.26
CA VAL A 94 2.43 -2.87 28.66
C VAL A 94 2.73 -4.07 29.55
N GLN A 95 3.59 -3.86 30.54
CA GLN A 95 3.82 -4.85 31.58
C GLN A 95 2.74 -4.75 32.66
N GLN A 96 2.22 -5.91 33.05
CA GLN A 96 1.24 -6.02 34.11
C GLN A 96 1.90 -6.11 35.50
N PRO A 97 1.17 -5.79 36.59
CA PRO A 97 1.70 -5.88 37.96
C PRO A 97 2.18 -7.26 38.36
N ASP A 98 1.64 -8.33 37.75
CA ASP A 98 2.07 -9.70 37.97
C ASP A 98 3.32 -10.10 37.19
N GLY A 99 3.87 -9.17 36.37
CA GLY A 99 5.03 -9.38 35.55
C GLY A 99 4.74 -9.89 34.14
N SER A 100 3.50 -10.27 33.83
CA SER A 100 3.07 -10.62 32.48
C SER A 100 2.98 -9.37 31.57
N PHE A 101 2.74 -9.57 30.28
CA PHE A 101 2.64 -8.52 29.31
C PHE A 101 1.31 -8.59 28.57
N ARG A 102 0.79 -7.42 28.20
CA ARG A 102 -0.36 -7.27 27.31
C ARG A 102 0.09 -6.58 26.05
N TYR A 103 -0.35 -7.13 24.91
CA TYR A 103 -0.10 -6.60 23.56
C TYR A 103 -1.44 -6.20 22.95
N TYR A 104 -1.68 -4.90 22.84
CA TYR A 104 -2.85 -4.34 22.18
C TYR A 104 -2.48 -3.98 20.75
N TYR A 105 -3.36 -4.23 19.81
CA TYR A 105 -3.23 -3.72 18.44
C TYR A 105 -4.60 -3.54 17.82
N CYS A 106 -4.71 -2.69 16.81
CA CYS A 106 -5.91 -2.64 16.01
C CYS A 106 -5.71 -3.44 14.71
N ARG A 107 -6.71 -4.21 14.42
CA ARG A 107 -7.05 -4.64 13.09
C ARG A 107 -8.15 -3.68 12.67
N PRO A 108 -8.06 -3.00 11.53
CA PRO A 108 -8.85 -1.80 11.30
C PRO A 108 -10.24 -1.83 11.92
N CYS A 109 -10.49 -0.85 12.84
CA CYS A 109 -11.72 -0.62 13.59
C CYS A 109 -12.09 -1.66 14.65
N GLU A 110 -11.16 -2.49 15.09
CA GLU A 110 -11.31 -3.39 16.24
C GLU A 110 -10.00 -3.47 17.01
N VAL A 111 -10.05 -3.54 18.34
CA VAL A 111 -8.87 -3.78 19.17
C VAL A 111 -8.85 -5.21 19.66
N LEU A 112 -7.72 -5.86 19.47
CA LEU A 112 -7.42 -7.18 19.99
C LEU A 112 -6.36 -7.07 21.08
N VAL A 113 -6.30 -8.07 21.96
CA VAL A 113 -5.32 -8.11 23.04
C VAL A 113 -4.71 -9.49 23.21
N GLY A 114 -3.38 -9.55 23.25
CA GLY A 114 -2.62 -10.73 23.59
C GLY A 114 -2.02 -10.66 24.97
N GLU A 115 -1.67 -11.85 25.50
CA GLU A 115 -0.89 -11.97 26.73
C GLU A 115 0.33 -12.87 26.51
N SER A 116 1.39 -12.58 27.27
CA SER A 116 2.60 -13.40 27.32
C SER A 116 3.33 -13.19 28.63
N ALA A 117 4.14 -14.17 29.01
CA ALA A 117 5.11 -14.02 30.11
C ALA A 117 6.38 -13.26 29.68
N SER A 118 6.54 -13.00 28.40
CA SER A 118 7.72 -12.32 27.83
C SER A 118 7.29 -11.21 26.86
N PRO A 119 8.02 -10.09 26.79
CA PRO A 119 7.70 -9.00 25.86
C PRO A 119 7.88 -9.36 24.38
N VAL A 120 8.48 -10.49 24.06
CA VAL A 120 8.64 -10.99 22.68
C VAL A 120 7.74 -12.19 22.37
N GLY A 121 6.89 -12.57 23.31
CA GLY A 121 6.05 -13.77 23.19
C GLY A 121 6.67 -15.00 23.87
N PRO A 122 6.12 -16.23 23.67
CA PRO A 122 5.00 -16.47 22.76
C PRO A 122 3.71 -15.79 23.22
N TRP A 123 3.06 -15.12 22.30
CA TRP A 123 1.80 -14.43 22.55
C TRP A 123 0.61 -15.34 22.26
N LYS A 124 -0.45 -15.17 22.99
CA LYS A 124 -1.77 -15.76 22.71
C LYS A 124 -2.84 -14.70 22.96
N ASN A 125 -3.95 -14.79 22.26
CA ASN A 125 -5.07 -13.89 22.52
C ASN A 125 -5.60 -14.11 23.95
N LEU A 126 -5.79 -13.04 24.69
CA LEU A 126 -6.26 -13.07 26.08
C LEU A 126 -7.68 -13.65 26.21
N LEU A 127 -8.47 -13.65 25.16
CA LEU A 127 -9.85 -14.12 25.11
C LEU A 127 -9.97 -15.58 24.63
N ASP A 128 -8.88 -16.36 24.67
CA ASP A 128 -8.80 -17.77 24.32
C ASP A 128 -9.18 -18.15 22.88
N LYS A 129 -9.25 -17.17 21.96
CA LYS A 129 -9.43 -17.38 20.52
C LYS A 129 -8.53 -16.41 19.79
N ASP A 130 -7.73 -16.90 18.86
CA ASP A 130 -6.69 -16.13 18.15
C ASP A 130 -7.17 -14.79 17.59
N ASP A 131 -8.43 -14.72 17.31
CA ASP A 131 -9.07 -13.63 16.59
C ASP A 131 -10.18 -12.93 17.42
N ALA A 132 -10.27 -13.22 18.72
CA ALA A 132 -11.28 -12.60 19.58
C ALA A 132 -11.00 -11.11 19.78
N VAL A 133 -12.03 -10.32 19.59
CA VAL A 133 -12.00 -8.86 19.67
C VAL A 133 -12.26 -8.41 21.10
N LEU A 134 -11.37 -7.60 21.67
CA LEU A 134 -11.59 -6.97 22.98
C LEU A 134 -12.51 -5.78 22.87
N VAL A 135 -12.21 -4.83 21.98
CA VAL A 135 -13.04 -3.65 21.75
C VAL A 135 -13.57 -3.66 20.31
N PRO A 136 -14.87 -3.86 20.13
CA PRO A 136 -15.47 -3.82 18.80
C PRO A 136 -15.50 -2.40 18.24
N ASP A 137 -15.70 -2.30 16.91
CA ASP A 137 -15.85 -1.00 16.27
C ASP A 137 -16.99 -0.19 16.92
N ARG A 138 -16.73 1.11 17.06
CA ARG A 138 -17.70 2.06 17.65
C ARG A 138 -18.22 1.65 19.04
N PHE A 139 -17.39 0.99 19.80
CA PHE A 139 -17.70 0.69 21.20
C PHE A 139 -18.11 1.94 21.97
N VAL A 140 -17.46 3.07 21.71
CA VAL A 140 -17.89 4.40 22.13
C VAL A 140 -18.55 5.09 20.93
N HIS A 141 -19.77 5.59 21.12
CA HIS A 141 -20.47 6.31 20.05
C HIS A 141 -19.66 7.54 19.59
N ASN A 142 -19.54 7.75 18.28
CA ASN A 142 -18.73 8.80 17.67
C ASN A 142 -17.21 8.70 17.92
N ALA A 143 -16.72 7.50 18.24
CA ALA A 143 -15.30 7.17 18.18
C ALA A 143 -15.13 5.94 17.29
N ILE A 144 -14.19 5.98 16.34
CA ILE A 144 -13.76 4.79 15.61
C ILE A 144 -12.75 4.07 16.49
N THR A 145 -12.85 2.73 16.56
CA THR A 145 -11.97 1.92 17.40
C THR A 145 -10.65 1.67 16.67
N LEU A 146 -9.70 2.59 16.83
CA LEU A 146 -8.42 2.61 16.12
C LEU A 146 -7.30 3.04 17.08
N ASP A 147 -6.07 2.55 16.86
CA ASP A 147 -4.86 2.96 17.56
C ASP A 147 -4.95 2.85 19.10
N PRO A 148 -4.97 1.64 19.61
CA PRO A 148 -5.12 1.43 21.04
C PRO A 148 -3.89 1.90 21.82
N GLN A 149 -4.11 2.62 22.90
CA GLN A 149 -3.09 2.95 23.89
C GLN A 149 -3.61 2.67 25.29
N LEU A 150 -2.88 1.89 26.08
CA LEU A 150 -3.22 1.67 27.47
C LEU A 150 -2.44 2.61 28.38
N PHE A 151 -3.17 3.36 29.19
CA PHE A 151 -2.64 4.14 30.27
C PHE A 151 -3.06 3.54 31.61
N ARG A 152 -2.11 3.39 32.54
CA ARG A 152 -2.37 3.00 33.92
C ARG A 152 -2.10 4.18 34.85
N ASP A 153 -3.11 4.59 35.61
CA ASP A 153 -2.99 5.68 36.56
C ASP A 153 -2.33 5.22 37.88
N ASP A 154 -1.97 6.17 38.74
CA ASP A 154 -1.26 5.93 40.01
C ASP A 154 -2.05 5.06 41.00
N ASP A 155 -3.37 5.02 40.87
CA ASP A 155 -4.25 4.14 41.66
C ASP A 155 -4.36 2.72 41.14
N GLY A 156 -3.69 2.43 40.02
CA GLY A 156 -3.68 1.14 39.34
C GLY A 156 -4.84 0.93 38.33
N GLN A 157 -5.76 1.88 38.20
CA GLN A 157 -6.82 1.80 37.20
C GLN A 157 -6.24 1.94 35.79
N GLU A 158 -6.62 1.04 34.90
CA GLU A 158 -6.24 1.07 33.52
C GLU A 158 -7.33 1.73 32.65
N TYR A 159 -6.87 2.50 31.66
CA TYR A 159 -7.69 3.21 30.69
C TYR A 159 -7.18 2.88 29.30
N LEU A 160 -8.07 2.38 28.44
CA LEU A 160 -7.77 2.07 27.06
C LEU A 160 -8.37 3.15 26.17
N TYR A 161 -7.51 3.85 25.45
CA TYR A 161 -7.88 4.89 24.48
C TYR A 161 -7.88 4.29 23.08
N PHE A 162 -8.75 4.80 22.22
CA PHE A 162 -8.81 4.52 20.79
C PHE A 162 -9.43 5.70 20.07
N CYS A 163 -8.81 6.12 19.00
CA CYS A 163 -9.16 7.37 18.32
C CYS A 163 -9.79 7.17 16.96
N THR A 164 -10.49 8.20 16.57
CA THR A 164 -11.14 8.35 15.28
C THR A 164 -10.10 8.32 14.14
N TRP A 165 -10.60 8.07 12.94
CA TRP A 165 -9.86 8.13 11.71
C TRP A 165 -10.46 9.22 10.83
N GLY A 166 -9.81 10.38 10.83
CA GLY A 166 -10.31 11.58 10.16
C GLY A 166 -11.14 12.50 11.06
N ILE A 167 -11.24 13.72 10.60
CA ILE A 167 -11.89 14.82 11.32
C ILE A 167 -13.37 14.84 11.00
N TYR A 168 -14.18 14.14 11.78
CA TYR A 168 -15.63 14.14 11.65
C TYR A 168 -16.27 15.02 12.71
N LYS A 169 -17.22 15.88 12.30
CA LYS A 169 -17.95 16.71 13.25
C LYS A 169 -18.66 15.88 14.31
N GLY A 170 -18.35 16.14 15.58
CA GLY A 170 -18.93 15.45 16.73
C GLY A 170 -18.27 14.11 17.05
N PHE A 171 -17.19 13.75 16.36
CA PHE A 171 -16.34 12.63 16.71
C PHE A 171 -15.24 13.04 17.68
N GLY A 172 -14.56 12.06 18.24
CA GLY A 172 -13.45 12.25 19.15
C GLY A 172 -12.75 10.95 19.50
N CYS A 173 -12.02 10.94 20.59
CA CYS A 173 -11.36 9.75 21.11
C CYS A 173 -12.29 9.01 22.08
N GLY A 174 -12.41 7.70 21.87
CA GLY A 174 -13.05 6.82 22.86
C GLY A 174 -12.06 6.45 23.95
N VAL A 175 -12.54 6.36 25.16
CA VAL A 175 -11.80 5.83 26.31
C VAL A 175 -12.70 4.91 27.12
N THR A 176 -12.14 3.81 27.63
CA THR A 176 -12.85 2.91 28.55
C THR A 176 -11.93 2.48 29.69
N LYS A 177 -12.49 2.32 30.88
CA LYS A 177 -11.80 1.65 31.98
C LYS A 177 -11.65 0.18 31.63
N VAL A 178 -10.52 -0.40 31.95
CA VAL A 178 -10.23 -1.80 31.68
C VAL A 178 -9.84 -2.52 32.97
N ASN A 179 -10.34 -3.74 33.14
CA ASN A 179 -9.91 -4.66 34.17
C ASN A 179 -9.77 -6.07 33.55
N GLY A 180 -8.54 -6.40 33.12
CA GLY A 180 -8.28 -7.62 32.36
C GLY A 180 -8.98 -7.58 31.00
N THR A 181 -10.06 -8.35 30.83
CA THR A 181 -10.91 -8.38 29.63
C THR A 181 -12.23 -7.67 29.80
N GLU A 182 -12.51 -7.18 31.01
CA GLU A 182 -13.75 -6.46 31.30
C GLU A 182 -13.61 -4.99 30.92
N LEU A 183 -14.49 -4.52 30.05
CA LEU A 183 -14.62 -3.13 29.67
C LEU A 183 -15.64 -2.44 30.57
N GLY A 184 -15.20 -1.42 31.32
CA GLY A 184 -16.00 -0.71 32.31
C GLY A 184 -16.63 0.57 31.77
N GLU A 185 -16.57 1.63 32.59
CA GLU A 185 -17.06 2.96 32.23
C GLU A 185 -16.37 3.41 30.93
N LYS A 186 -17.17 3.92 30.00
CA LYS A 186 -16.69 4.44 28.72
C LYS A 186 -17.11 5.88 28.50
N HIS A 187 -16.26 6.63 27.82
CA HIS A 187 -16.46 8.05 27.57
C HIS A 187 -15.96 8.45 26.19
N LEU A 188 -16.61 9.46 25.60
CA LEU A 188 -16.12 10.15 24.41
C LEU A 188 -15.41 11.44 24.83
N ILE A 189 -14.14 11.57 24.54
CA ILE A 189 -13.42 12.84 24.62
C ILE A 189 -13.62 13.52 23.27
N PRO A 190 -14.43 14.60 23.19
CA PRO A 190 -14.86 15.15 21.91
C PRO A 190 -13.75 15.96 21.23
N ASN A 191 -13.87 16.14 19.93
CA ASN A 191 -12.94 16.97 19.15
C ASN A 191 -12.98 18.47 19.50
N THR A 192 -13.89 18.90 20.35
CA THR A 192 -13.88 20.24 20.95
C THR A 192 -12.81 20.40 22.03
N GLU A 193 -12.41 19.29 22.65
CA GLU A 193 -11.31 19.22 23.63
C GLU A 193 -9.99 18.83 22.95
N LEU A 194 -10.06 17.96 21.92
CA LEU A 194 -8.94 17.49 21.13
C LEU A 194 -9.01 18.07 19.71
N LYS A 195 -8.58 19.31 19.58
CA LYS A 195 -8.72 20.06 18.34
C LYS A 195 -8.06 19.35 17.14
N ASP A 196 -8.81 19.18 16.06
CA ASP A 196 -8.36 18.58 14.81
C ASP A 196 -7.80 17.15 14.98
N ILE A 197 -8.26 16.42 15.99
CA ILE A 197 -7.82 15.04 16.19
C ILE A 197 -8.09 14.20 14.95
N PHE A 198 -7.05 13.45 14.55
CA PHE A 198 -7.12 12.51 13.45
C PHE A 198 -6.97 11.07 13.93
N GLU A 199 -5.91 10.76 14.72
CA GLU A 199 -5.60 9.42 15.22
C GLU A 199 -4.54 9.43 16.32
N ALA A 200 -4.03 8.25 16.71
CA ALA A 200 -2.83 8.09 17.53
C ALA A 200 -2.91 8.72 18.93
N PRO A 201 -3.84 8.31 19.79
CA PRO A 201 -3.90 8.80 21.16
C PRO A 201 -2.70 8.27 21.95
N PHE A 202 -2.09 9.12 22.75
CA PHE A 202 -1.10 8.72 23.73
C PHE A 202 -1.27 9.56 25.00
N VAL A 203 -1.57 8.90 26.11
CA VAL A 203 -1.78 9.57 27.41
C VAL A 203 -0.68 9.19 28.38
N PHE A 204 -0.14 10.18 29.06
CA PHE A 204 0.80 10.00 30.16
C PHE A 204 0.52 11.03 31.25
N LYS A 205 1.05 10.80 32.45
CA LYS A 205 0.89 11.68 33.62
C LYS A 205 2.25 12.18 34.06
N ARG A 206 2.31 13.49 34.35
CA ARG A 206 3.48 14.15 34.92
C ARG A 206 3.04 15.23 35.92
N ASP A 207 3.58 15.20 37.14
CA ASP A 207 3.31 16.20 38.19
C ASP A 207 1.82 16.41 38.46
N GLY A 208 1.00 15.33 38.37
CA GLY A 208 -0.44 15.38 38.60
C GLY A 208 -1.27 15.89 37.42
N ILE A 209 -0.63 16.20 36.27
CA ILE A 209 -1.28 16.62 35.05
C ILE A 209 -1.33 15.43 34.06
N TYR A 210 -2.48 15.17 33.47
CA TYR A 210 -2.67 14.22 32.40
C TYR A 210 -2.42 14.92 31.07
N TYR A 211 -1.48 14.43 30.30
CA TYR A 211 -1.16 14.92 28.95
C TYR A 211 -1.76 13.96 27.95
N PHE A 212 -2.62 14.47 27.10
CA PHE A 212 -3.18 13.74 25.99
C PHE A 212 -2.52 14.26 24.71
N THR A 213 -1.62 13.48 24.13
CA THR A 213 -0.97 13.79 22.88
C THR A 213 -1.60 12.95 21.75
N TYR A 214 -1.71 13.49 20.53
CA TYR A 214 -2.41 12.85 19.44
C TYR A 214 -1.96 13.41 18.09
N SER A 215 -2.23 12.66 17.00
CA SER A 215 -1.93 13.13 15.66
C SER A 215 -3.09 13.88 15.03
N SER A 216 -2.76 14.85 14.19
CA SER A 216 -3.69 15.60 13.35
C SER A 216 -3.09 15.88 11.97
N GLY A 217 -3.89 16.39 11.03
CA GLY A 217 -3.53 16.49 9.64
C GLY A 217 -3.74 15.18 8.89
N SER A 218 -3.11 14.98 7.75
CA SER A 218 -3.18 13.77 6.95
C SER A 218 -1.91 12.95 7.09
N CYS A 219 -2.02 11.66 7.43
CA CYS A 219 -0.87 10.75 7.51
C CYS A 219 -0.16 10.54 6.16
N HIS A 220 -0.72 11.03 5.06
CA HIS A 220 -0.16 10.91 3.72
C HIS A 220 0.72 12.08 3.28
N ASP A 221 0.71 13.21 4.02
CA ASP A 221 1.39 14.42 3.59
C ASP A 221 2.04 15.21 4.74
N HIS A 222 2.62 16.35 4.40
CA HIS A 222 3.35 17.24 5.31
C HIS A 222 2.50 17.87 6.41
N THR A 223 1.18 17.74 6.34
CA THR A 223 0.27 18.30 7.36
C THR A 223 0.17 17.42 8.59
N TYR A 224 0.66 16.19 8.51
CA TYR A 224 0.69 15.28 9.65
C TYR A 224 1.60 15.82 10.75
N ARG A 225 1.10 15.85 11.97
CA ARG A 225 1.73 16.52 13.12
C ARG A 225 1.19 15.99 14.43
N VAL A 226 1.88 16.27 15.54
CA VAL A 226 1.44 15.92 16.89
C VAL A 226 0.96 17.17 17.61
N GLN A 227 -0.21 17.07 18.19
CA GLN A 227 -0.81 18.09 19.06
C GLN A 227 -1.02 17.52 20.47
N TYR A 228 -1.34 18.41 21.44
CA TYR A 228 -1.65 17.96 22.79
C TYR A 228 -2.71 18.81 23.49
N ALA A 229 -3.32 18.18 24.48
CA ALA A 229 -4.23 18.76 25.43
C ALA A 229 -3.89 18.27 26.85
N THR A 230 -4.32 18.96 27.87
CA THR A 230 -4.05 18.58 29.27
C THR A 230 -5.32 18.55 30.12
N SER A 231 -5.31 17.71 31.15
CA SER A 231 -6.33 17.68 32.20
C SER A 231 -5.68 17.60 33.58
N THR A 232 -6.20 18.34 34.55
CA THR A 232 -5.86 18.20 35.95
C THR A 232 -6.96 17.49 36.76
N VAL A 233 -8.00 17.02 36.05
CA VAL A 233 -9.20 16.46 36.69
C VAL A 233 -9.16 14.92 36.60
N SER A 234 -9.00 14.37 35.41
CA SER A 234 -9.14 12.93 35.17
C SER A 234 -8.46 12.52 33.86
N PRO A 235 -7.99 11.27 33.74
CA PRO A 235 -7.52 10.73 32.48
C PRO A 235 -8.63 10.60 31.41
N MET A 236 -9.90 10.70 31.80
CA MET A 236 -11.05 10.74 30.89
C MET A 236 -11.48 12.17 30.53
N GLY A 237 -10.71 13.19 30.96
CA GLY A 237 -11.00 14.61 30.76
C GLY A 237 -11.74 15.29 31.91
N PRO A 238 -12.25 16.52 31.71
CA PRO A 238 -12.16 17.28 30.46
C PRO A 238 -10.72 17.73 30.16
N PHE A 239 -10.37 17.77 28.87
CA PHE A 239 -9.06 18.22 28.40
C PHE A 239 -9.12 19.65 27.84
N GLU A 240 -8.05 20.41 28.05
CA GLU A 240 -7.83 21.72 27.48
C GLU A 240 -6.74 21.66 26.42
N TYR A 241 -7.08 22.01 25.19
CA TYR A 241 -6.13 22.06 24.08
C TYR A 241 -5.01 23.07 24.35
N LYS A 242 -3.76 22.67 24.09
CA LYS A 242 -2.57 23.48 24.38
C LYS A 242 -1.77 23.86 23.12
N GLY A 243 -1.72 23.04 22.11
CA GLY A 243 -0.98 23.39 20.88
C GLY A 243 -0.40 22.22 20.11
N CYS A 244 0.35 22.57 19.05
CA CYS A 244 1.15 21.64 18.27
C CYS A 244 2.54 21.51 18.90
N ILE A 245 3.05 20.28 18.98
CA ILE A 245 4.36 20.00 19.60
C ILE A 245 5.37 19.42 18.61
N LEU A 246 4.92 18.83 17.49
CA LEU A 246 5.80 18.25 16.48
C LEU A 246 5.13 18.38 15.12
N GLU A 247 5.84 18.92 14.15
CA GLU A 247 5.37 19.08 12.77
C GLU A 247 6.53 18.99 11.77
N THR A 248 6.23 18.97 10.47
CA THR A 248 7.21 19.00 9.40
C THR A 248 8.18 20.17 9.59
N ASN A 249 9.48 19.90 9.55
CA ASN A 249 10.49 20.94 9.73
C ASN A 249 10.52 21.95 8.58
N ALA A 250 11.15 23.11 8.80
CA ALA A 250 11.09 24.25 7.88
C ALA A 250 11.66 23.95 6.48
N ASP A 251 12.69 23.11 6.37
CA ASP A 251 13.28 22.69 5.10
C ASP A 251 12.60 21.44 4.49
N GLN A 252 11.58 20.90 5.15
CA GLN A 252 10.81 19.73 4.76
C GLN A 252 11.66 18.44 4.60
N THR A 253 12.76 18.33 5.29
CA THR A 253 13.60 17.14 5.29
C THR A 253 13.17 16.10 6.34
N VAL A 254 12.41 16.52 7.36
CA VAL A 254 11.59 15.66 8.22
C VAL A 254 10.13 15.94 7.88
N HIS A 255 9.51 15.03 7.18
CA HIS A 255 8.23 15.23 6.52
C HIS A 255 7.14 14.38 7.14
N GLY A 256 6.00 15.00 7.49
CA GLY A 256 4.84 14.31 8.07
C GLY A 256 5.14 13.53 9.34
N PRO A 257 5.81 14.12 10.37
CA PRO A 257 6.09 13.42 11.61
C PRO A 257 4.80 13.29 12.44
N GLY A 258 4.54 12.08 12.93
CA GLY A 258 3.37 11.83 13.75
C GLY A 258 3.31 10.41 14.29
N HIS A 259 2.14 10.02 14.76
CA HIS A 259 1.81 8.73 15.38
C HIS A 259 2.93 8.26 16.30
N HIS A 260 2.93 8.79 17.48
CA HIS A 260 4.06 8.77 18.40
C HIS A 260 3.77 8.00 19.67
N SER A 261 4.82 7.71 20.40
CA SER A 261 4.78 7.34 21.83
C SER A 261 5.77 8.19 22.61
N ILE A 262 5.58 8.29 23.92
CA ILE A 262 6.48 9.02 24.82
C ILE A 262 7.27 8.01 25.65
N LEU A 263 8.59 8.20 25.72
CA LEU A 263 9.52 7.43 26.53
C LEU A 263 10.06 8.33 27.65
N GLU A 264 9.87 7.92 28.88
CA GLU A 264 10.50 8.53 30.03
C GLU A 264 11.73 7.71 30.46
N LEU A 265 12.83 8.40 30.65
CA LEU A 265 14.07 7.81 31.13
C LEU A 265 14.72 8.76 32.17
N ASP A 266 14.79 8.33 33.42
CA ASP A 266 15.45 9.08 34.51
C ASP A 266 14.98 10.56 34.60
N GLY A 267 13.69 10.81 34.39
CA GLY A 267 13.07 12.13 34.43
C GLY A 267 13.22 12.96 33.14
N HIS A 268 13.85 12.41 32.11
CA HIS A 268 13.90 12.98 30.76
C HIS A 268 12.82 12.33 29.89
N TYR A 269 12.23 13.12 29.02
CA TYR A 269 11.15 12.68 28.14
C TYR A 269 11.62 12.74 26.68
N TYR A 270 11.20 11.76 25.91
CA TYR A 270 11.51 11.64 24.49
C TYR A 270 10.26 11.30 23.72
N ILE A 271 10.07 11.93 22.57
CA ILE A 271 9.02 11.59 21.62
C ILE A 271 9.59 10.66 20.55
N VAL A 272 9.02 9.47 20.45
CA VAL A 272 9.33 8.50 19.40
C VAL A 272 8.18 8.52 18.41
N TYR A 273 8.46 8.79 17.16
CA TYR A 273 7.46 9.07 16.13
C TYR A 273 7.88 8.47 14.80
N HIS A 274 6.97 8.35 13.85
CA HIS A 274 7.37 8.06 12.48
C HIS A 274 7.41 9.33 11.62
N ARG A 275 8.18 9.27 10.54
CA ARG A 275 8.19 10.26 9.45
C ARG A 275 8.17 9.55 8.11
N HIS A 276 7.90 10.26 7.03
CA HIS A 276 8.05 9.70 5.68
C HIS A 276 9.53 9.45 5.33
N ASN A 277 9.80 8.42 4.54
CA ASN A 277 11.15 7.89 4.30
C ASN A 277 12.09 8.81 3.51
N LEU A 278 11.57 9.70 2.68
CA LEU A 278 12.35 10.62 1.87
C LEU A 278 11.98 12.06 2.18
N PRO A 279 12.92 13.01 2.08
CA PRO A 279 12.58 14.42 2.18
C PRO A 279 11.49 14.78 1.18
N ARG A 280 10.43 15.44 1.67
CA ARG A 280 9.26 15.82 0.87
C ARG A 280 8.50 14.63 0.27
N SER A 281 8.66 13.44 0.82
CA SER A 281 7.83 12.31 0.45
C SER A 281 6.36 12.61 0.79
N VAL A 282 5.47 12.32 -0.14
CA VAL A 282 4.02 12.40 0.07
C VAL A 282 3.39 11.01 0.16
N HIS A 283 4.21 10.00 0.41
CA HIS A 283 3.79 8.61 0.40
C HIS A 283 3.59 8.09 1.83
N GLY A 284 2.37 7.80 2.19
CA GLY A 284 1.97 7.44 3.53
C GLY A 284 2.44 6.07 4.06
N PHE A 285 3.19 5.26 3.29
CA PHE A 285 3.41 3.84 3.64
C PHE A 285 4.87 3.38 3.64
N ASN A 286 5.82 4.29 3.56
CA ASN A 286 7.23 4.01 3.71
C ASN A 286 7.78 4.84 4.87
N ARG A 287 7.22 4.66 6.05
CA ARG A 287 7.52 5.48 7.23
C ARG A 287 8.72 4.94 7.97
N GLN A 288 9.43 5.80 8.65
CA GLN A 288 10.64 5.48 9.38
C GLN A 288 10.59 6.05 10.80
N VAL A 289 11.08 5.29 11.77
CA VAL A 289 10.97 5.63 13.19
C VAL A 289 12.11 6.52 13.63
N CYS A 290 11.77 7.66 14.24
CA CYS A 290 12.66 8.68 14.76
C CYS A 290 12.43 8.92 16.25
N ILE A 291 13.41 9.58 16.91
CA ILE A 291 13.34 9.99 18.30
C ILE A 291 13.95 11.37 18.48
N ASP A 292 13.28 12.23 19.24
CA ASP A 292 13.82 13.51 19.68
C ASP A 292 13.42 13.81 21.14
N GLU A 293 14.10 14.74 21.78
CA GLU A 293 13.84 15.11 23.17
C GLU A 293 12.53 15.92 23.30
N LEU A 294 11.73 15.60 24.29
CA LEU A 294 10.53 16.32 24.68
C LEU A 294 10.81 17.11 25.94
N GLN A 295 10.72 18.41 25.85
CA GLN A 295 10.99 19.32 26.98
C GLN A 295 9.74 20.04 27.46
N PHE A 296 9.77 20.48 28.72
CA PHE A 296 8.67 21.22 29.37
C PHE A 296 9.17 22.57 29.85
N ASP A 297 8.29 23.57 29.82
CA ASP A 297 8.52 24.83 30.50
C ASP A 297 8.25 24.74 32.02
N ASN A 298 8.45 25.84 32.73
CA ASN A 298 8.24 25.89 34.19
C ASN A 298 6.76 25.76 34.61
N ASP A 299 5.84 25.98 33.70
CA ASP A 299 4.40 25.86 33.90
C ASP A 299 3.88 24.46 33.51
N GLY A 300 4.75 23.56 33.06
CA GLY A 300 4.42 22.22 32.66
C GLY A 300 3.90 22.11 31.22
N ASN A 301 3.98 23.17 30.39
CA ASN A 301 3.62 23.05 29.00
C ASN A 301 4.74 22.34 28.20
N ILE A 302 4.35 21.51 27.25
CA ILE A 302 5.31 20.88 26.33
C ILE A 302 5.83 21.96 25.37
N LEU A 303 7.14 22.08 25.29
CA LEU A 303 7.80 22.95 24.32
C LEU A 303 7.77 22.31 22.91
N PRO A 304 7.66 23.12 21.84
CA PRO A 304 7.73 22.60 20.49
C PRO A 304 9.02 21.81 20.26
N VAL A 305 8.90 20.61 19.75
CA VAL A 305 10.00 19.74 19.37
C VAL A 305 10.48 20.13 17.98
N VAL A 306 11.78 20.35 17.83
CA VAL A 306 12.40 20.51 16.53
C VAL A 306 12.89 19.14 16.06
N PRO A 307 12.24 18.51 15.09
CA PRO A 307 12.66 17.20 14.63
C PRO A 307 14.04 17.26 13.97
N THR A 308 14.88 16.30 14.28
CA THR A 308 16.29 16.30 13.86
C THR A 308 16.69 15.04 13.11
N HIS A 309 17.76 15.12 12.33
CA HIS A 309 18.42 13.95 11.72
C HIS A 309 19.42 13.28 12.68
N ASN A 310 19.74 13.93 13.79
CA ASN A 310 20.67 13.39 14.79
C ASN A 310 19.98 12.61 15.91
N GLY A 311 18.67 12.69 16.01
CA GLY A 311 17.94 12.17 17.14
C GLY A 311 18.11 13.05 18.40
N SER A 312 17.68 12.49 19.50
CA SER A 312 17.81 13.15 20.79
C SER A 312 19.26 13.20 21.30
N THR A 313 19.51 13.95 22.35
CA THR A 313 20.77 13.92 23.13
C THR A 313 21.15 12.53 23.63
N PHE A 314 20.23 11.57 23.56
CA PHE A 314 20.47 10.16 23.80
C PHE A 314 21.58 9.59 22.92
N PHE A 315 21.67 10.04 21.67
CA PHE A 315 22.75 9.72 20.73
C PHE A 315 23.88 10.72 20.85
N ASN A 316 24.56 10.67 21.97
CA ASN A 316 25.70 11.57 22.16
C ASN A 316 26.78 11.27 21.08
N SER A 317 27.32 12.32 20.52
CA SER A 317 28.27 12.25 19.41
C SER A 317 29.51 11.39 19.71
N SER A 318 29.96 11.28 20.97
CA SER A 318 31.08 10.43 21.37
C SER A 318 30.74 8.93 21.29
N ILE A 319 29.50 8.54 21.56
CA ILE A 319 29.02 7.16 21.37
C ILE A 319 28.98 6.83 19.89
N LEU A 320 28.44 7.74 19.06
CA LEU A 320 28.40 7.59 17.61
C LEU A 320 29.81 7.42 17.01
N GLN A 321 30.73 8.29 17.38
CA GLN A 321 32.12 8.20 16.91
C GLN A 321 32.78 6.88 17.34
N SER A 322 32.54 6.45 18.58
CA SER A 322 33.07 5.16 19.07
C SER A 322 32.47 3.98 18.31
N PHE A 323 31.20 4.02 17.96
CA PHE A 323 30.51 2.99 17.17
C PHE A 323 31.08 2.92 15.75
N ASN A 324 31.06 4.04 15.03
CA ASN A 324 31.55 4.11 13.65
C ASN A 324 33.00 3.74 13.51
N SER A 325 33.84 4.06 14.49
CA SER A 325 35.26 3.67 14.51
C SER A 325 35.50 2.16 14.62
N LYS A 326 34.52 1.38 15.07
CA LYS A 326 34.59 -0.08 15.22
C LYS A 326 34.03 -0.84 14.02
N ASN A 327 33.13 -0.23 13.27
CA ASN A 327 32.59 -0.78 12.01
C ASN A 327 33.66 -0.58 10.91
N LEU A 328 34.24 -1.68 10.43
CA LEU A 328 35.30 -1.63 9.41
C LEU A 328 34.76 -1.23 8.02
N ALA A 329 33.47 -1.32 7.80
CA ALA A 329 32.82 -0.93 6.54
C ALA A 329 32.40 0.55 6.52
N PHE A 330 32.36 1.24 7.68
CA PHE A 330 31.92 2.63 7.72
C PHE A 330 32.79 3.54 6.83
N GLY A 331 32.15 4.20 5.86
CA GLY A 331 32.81 5.09 4.90
C GLY A 331 33.73 4.38 3.92
N ALA A 332 33.69 3.05 3.80
CA ALA A 332 34.46 2.28 2.86
C ALA A 332 34.07 2.61 1.41
N THR A 333 34.99 2.36 0.47
CA THR A 333 34.69 2.47 -0.96
C THR A 333 33.79 1.31 -1.40
N VAL A 334 32.70 1.62 -2.06
CA VAL A 334 31.72 0.62 -2.48
C VAL A 334 31.50 0.68 -3.98
N THR A 335 31.33 -0.48 -4.59
CA THR A 335 30.85 -0.66 -5.97
C THR A 335 29.70 -1.66 -5.98
N ALA A 336 28.81 -1.54 -6.92
CA ALA A 336 27.67 -2.43 -7.05
C ALA A 336 27.52 -2.91 -8.50
N SER A 337 26.76 -3.99 -8.70
CA SER A 337 26.35 -4.45 -10.03
C SER A 337 25.57 -3.38 -10.78
N SER A 338 24.68 -2.70 -10.05
CA SER A 338 23.86 -1.60 -10.50
C SER A 338 23.44 -0.74 -9.31
N TYR A 339 22.88 0.42 -9.54
CA TYR A 339 22.12 1.18 -8.55
C TYR A 339 21.02 1.98 -9.25
N TYR A 340 19.94 2.22 -8.54
CA TYR A 340 18.69 2.73 -9.08
C TYR A 340 18.83 4.18 -9.58
N ASP A 341 19.34 5.07 -8.73
CA ASP A 341 19.64 6.48 -9.03
C ASP A 341 20.47 7.11 -7.89
N ASP A 342 20.63 8.43 -7.94
CA ASP A 342 21.40 9.20 -6.95
C ASP A 342 20.84 9.17 -5.52
N TRP A 343 19.59 8.74 -5.32
CA TRP A 343 18.97 8.56 -4.00
C TRP A 343 19.28 7.19 -3.38
N PHE A 344 19.82 6.25 -4.18
CA PHE A 344 20.02 4.85 -3.81
C PHE A 344 21.45 4.36 -4.12
N LYS A 345 22.43 5.23 -3.90
CA LYS A 345 23.84 4.97 -4.20
C LYS A 345 24.43 3.82 -3.39
N PRO A 346 25.44 3.13 -3.94
CA PRO A 346 26.13 2.06 -3.21
C PRO A 346 26.75 2.49 -1.88
N GLU A 347 27.24 3.72 -1.77
CA GLU A 347 27.87 4.29 -0.58
C GLU A 347 26.92 4.34 0.62
N TYR A 348 25.63 4.43 0.37
CA TYR A 348 24.61 4.46 1.42
C TYR A 348 24.50 3.14 2.20
N ALA A 349 25.00 2.04 1.64
CA ALA A 349 25.05 0.77 2.36
C ALA A 349 26.16 0.69 3.42
N VAL A 350 27.03 1.71 3.54
CA VAL A 350 28.15 1.74 4.49
C VAL A 350 28.27 3.07 5.23
N ASP A 351 27.20 3.85 5.29
CA ASP A 351 27.21 5.20 5.90
C ASP A 351 26.60 5.24 7.32
N ASP A 352 26.13 4.11 7.83
CA ASP A 352 25.46 3.98 9.14
C ASP A 352 24.30 4.99 9.33
N ASN A 353 23.57 5.32 8.26
CA ASN A 353 22.41 6.19 8.26
C ASN A 353 21.17 5.40 7.78
N ASN A 354 20.22 5.18 8.67
CA ASN A 354 19.00 4.45 8.34
C ASN A 354 17.99 5.25 7.51
N ALA A 355 18.30 6.50 7.11
CA ALA A 355 17.51 7.26 6.14
C ALA A 355 17.88 6.96 4.69
N THR A 356 19.03 6.32 4.47
CA THR A 356 19.62 6.05 3.17
C THR A 356 19.81 4.56 2.94
N LEU A 357 19.70 4.10 1.70
CA LEU A 357 19.98 2.71 1.34
C LEU A 357 20.49 2.60 -0.09
N TRP A 358 21.29 1.57 -0.35
CA TRP A 358 21.54 1.14 -1.72
C TRP A 358 20.36 0.32 -2.23
N ARG A 359 19.94 0.58 -3.48
CA ARG A 359 18.98 -0.24 -4.21
C ARG A 359 19.49 -0.50 -5.62
N ALA A 360 19.41 -1.75 -6.07
CA ALA A 360 19.81 -2.15 -7.42
C ALA A 360 18.87 -1.58 -8.50
N PHE A 361 19.33 -1.54 -9.73
CA PHE A 361 18.56 -1.06 -10.89
C PHE A 361 18.02 -2.22 -11.75
N ASN A 362 17.88 -3.39 -11.28
CA ASN A 362 17.46 -4.48 -12.14
C ASN A 362 15.96 -4.44 -12.42
N THR A 363 15.55 -3.89 -13.56
CA THR A 363 14.16 -3.85 -14.02
C THR A 363 13.58 -5.22 -14.39
N ASN A 364 14.44 -6.24 -14.53
CA ASN A 364 14.03 -7.61 -14.90
C ASN A 364 13.93 -8.55 -13.68
N TRP A 365 14.26 -8.08 -12.49
CA TRP A 365 14.11 -8.89 -11.28
C TRP A 365 12.66 -9.35 -11.12
N GLY A 366 12.45 -10.67 -11.06
CA GLY A 366 11.10 -11.25 -11.00
C GLY A 366 10.31 -11.35 -12.31
N ARG A 367 10.84 -10.83 -13.42
CA ARG A 367 10.19 -10.90 -14.75
C ARG A 367 10.79 -12.00 -15.66
N GLY A 368 11.32 -13.06 -15.10
CA GLY A 368 11.94 -14.17 -15.86
C GLY A 368 13.34 -13.88 -16.39
N GLY A 369 13.90 -12.74 -16.10
CA GLY A 369 15.28 -12.32 -16.43
C GLY A 369 16.11 -12.04 -15.20
N HIS A 370 15.97 -12.84 -14.18
CA HIS A 370 16.67 -12.74 -12.91
C HIS A 370 18.19 -12.69 -13.11
N GLN A 371 18.81 -11.66 -12.58
CA GLN A 371 20.26 -11.55 -12.47
C GLN A 371 20.62 -11.33 -11.01
N ASP A 372 21.65 -11.99 -10.55
CA ASP A 372 22.19 -11.76 -9.22
C ASP A 372 22.71 -10.33 -9.10
N GLU A 373 22.21 -9.61 -8.12
CA GLU A 373 22.69 -8.26 -7.81
C GLU A 373 23.73 -8.31 -6.68
N TRP A 374 24.77 -7.51 -6.80
CA TRP A 374 25.84 -7.55 -5.81
C TRP A 374 26.31 -6.17 -5.38
N LEU A 375 26.74 -6.12 -4.14
CA LEU A 375 27.42 -4.99 -3.51
C LEU A 375 28.84 -5.43 -3.10
N GLN A 376 29.88 -4.68 -3.48
CA GLN A 376 31.26 -4.97 -3.13
C GLN A 376 31.88 -3.81 -2.35
N ILE A 377 32.44 -4.13 -1.19
CA ILE A 377 33.04 -3.19 -0.24
C ILE A 377 34.56 -3.38 -0.25
N ASP A 378 35.33 -2.31 -0.43
CA ASP A 378 36.79 -2.27 -0.26
C ASP A 378 37.14 -1.66 1.12
N LEU A 379 37.60 -2.47 2.04
CA LEU A 379 38.02 -2.04 3.39
C LEU A 379 39.34 -1.26 3.38
N GLY A 380 39.86 -0.88 2.21
CA GLY A 380 41.07 -0.09 2.00
C GLY A 380 42.37 -0.90 2.15
N LYS A 381 42.39 -1.82 3.10
CA LYS A 381 43.51 -2.73 3.37
C LYS A 381 42.99 -4.05 3.94
N PRO A 382 43.84 -5.12 3.91
CA PRO A 382 43.47 -6.37 4.54
C PRO A 382 43.13 -6.20 6.03
N GLN A 383 41.92 -6.47 6.42
CA GLN A 383 41.43 -6.42 7.80
C GLN A 383 41.12 -7.84 8.32
N LYS A 384 41.17 -8.03 9.63
CA LYS A 384 40.63 -9.21 10.29
C LYS A 384 39.26 -8.88 10.86
N PHE A 385 38.26 -9.69 10.57
CA PHE A 385 36.92 -9.54 11.12
C PHE A 385 36.31 -10.90 11.42
N SER A 386 35.34 -10.91 12.33
CA SER A 386 34.65 -12.11 12.79
C SER A 386 33.18 -12.17 12.33
N GLU A 387 32.58 -11.01 12.09
CA GLU A 387 31.15 -10.95 11.73
C GLU A 387 30.88 -9.92 10.64
N VAL A 388 29.87 -10.22 9.81
CA VAL A 388 29.26 -9.31 8.84
C VAL A 388 27.78 -9.27 9.15
N TRP A 389 27.25 -8.07 9.37
CA TRP A 389 25.83 -7.83 9.57
C TRP A 389 25.28 -7.13 8.35
N THR A 390 24.23 -7.70 7.75
CA THR A 390 23.57 -7.12 6.59
C THR A 390 22.14 -6.76 6.96
N GLN A 391 21.78 -5.49 6.79
CA GLN A 391 20.46 -4.95 7.03
C GLN A 391 19.79 -4.71 5.69
N PHE A 392 18.96 -5.67 5.28
CA PHE A 392 18.19 -5.59 4.03
C PHE A 392 17.00 -4.65 4.16
N GLU A 393 16.42 -4.24 3.03
CA GLU A 393 15.34 -3.26 2.98
C GLU A 393 14.16 -3.62 3.88
N TYR A 394 13.68 -4.85 3.82
CA TYR A 394 12.56 -5.33 4.64
C TYR A 394 13.06 -6.24 5.76
N ALA A 395 13.07 -5.70 6.97
CA ALA A 395 13.59 -6.38 8.14
C ALA A 395 12.85 -7.68 8.50
N THR A 396 11.60 -7.82 8.08
CA THR A 396 10.75 -8.98 8.35
C THR A 396 10.73 -10.01 7.22
N PHE A 397 11.52 -9.81 6.17
CA PHE A 397 11.64 -10.75 5.05
C PHE A 397 12.88 -11.64 5.19
N PHE A 398 12.88 -12.77 4.52
CA PHE A 398 14.12 -13.47 4.25
C PHE A 398 14.72 -13.02 2.93
N TYR A 399 16.04 -13.07 2.86
CA TYR A 399 16.84 -12.83 1.66
C TYR A 399 17.74 -14.04 1.42
N GLN A 400 17.87 -14.44 0.16
CA GLN A 400 18.81 -15.46 -0.26
C GLN A 400 20.04 -14.78 -0.86
N TYR A 401 21.19 -15.06 -0.31
CA TYR A 401 22.42 -14.38 -0.69
C TYR A 401 23.65 -15.21 -0.31
N LYS A 402 24.78 -14.79 -0.83
CA LYS A 402 26.09 -15.27 -0.38
C LYS A 402 27.02 -14.11 -0.09
N ILE A 403 27.97 -14.31 0.82
CA ILE A 403 29.05 -13.38 1.10
C ILE A 403 30.36 -14.04 0.70
N GLU A 404 31.12 -13.37 -0.14
CA GLU A 404 32.46 -13.79 -0.57
C GLU A 404 33.49 -12.74 -0.15
N THR A 405 34.69 -13.19 0.17
CA THR A 405 35.79 -12.35 0.61
C THR A 405 37.02 -12.53 -0.27
N SER A 406 37.82 -11.46 -0.42
CA SER A 406 39.02 -11.49 -1.24
C SER A 406 40.10 -10.58 -0.71
N LEU A 407 41.37 -10.89 -1.03
CA LEU A 407 42.51 -10.01 -0.78
C LEU A 407 42.84 -9.11 -1.97
N ASP A 408 42.44 -9.48 -3.19
CA ASP A 408 42.87 -8.88 -4.45
C ASP A 408 41.70 -8.55 -5.41
N ALA A 409 40.45 -8.77 -5.00
CA ALA A 409 39.22 -8.63 -5.78
C ALA A 409 39.17 -9.54 -7.03
N ARG A 410 40.03 -10.56 -7.14
CA ARG A 410 40.07 -11.52 -8.24
C ARG A 410 39.81 -12.94 -7.78
N HIS A 411 40.40 -13.33 -6.67
CA HIS A 411 40.27 -14.65 -6.08
C HIS A 411 39.32 -14.53 -4.87
N TRP A 412 38.17 -15.15 -4.98
CA TRP A 412 37.09 -15.04 -3.98
C TRP A 412 36.97 -16.34 -3.18
N THR A 413 36.75 -16.20 -1.91
CA THR A 413 36.50 -17.31 -0.98
C THR A 413 35.15 -17.07 -0.31
N LEU A 414 34.31 -18.09 -0.28
CA LEU A 414 33.00 -18.06 0.36
C LEU A 414 33.18 -17.79 1.87
N PHE A 415 32.51 -16.77 2.37
CA PHE A 415 32.42 -16.44 3.79
C PHE A 415 31.13 -16.98 4.40
N ALA A 416 30.01 -16.77 3.72
CA ALA A 416 28.70 -17.26 4.12
C ALA A 416 27.87 -17.65 2.90
N ASP A 417 27.16 -18.75 2.99
CA ASP A 417 26.16 -19.21 2.02
C ASP A 417 24.78 -19.19 2.66
N ARG A 418 23.96 -18.27 2.20
CA ARG A 418 22.56 -18.09 2.57
C ARG A 418 21.63 -18.25 1.37
N THR A 419 22.08 -18.92 0.31
CA THR A 419 21.26 -19.11 -0.92
C THR A 419 20.03 -19.98 -0.73
N GLN A 420 19.91 -20.63 0.41
CA GLN A 420 18.73 -21.42 0.84
C GLN A 420 18.10 -20.85 2.11
N ASN A 421 18.34 -19.58 2.43
CA ASN A 421 17.84 -18.97 3.65
C ASN A 421 16.32 -18.78 3.58
N THR A 422 15.64 -19.09 4.67
CA THR A 422 14.21 -18.84 4.90
C THR A 422 13.96 -18.15 6.24
N MET A 423 15.03 -17.75 6.95
CA MET A 423 14.92 -17.01 8.21
C MET A 423 14.62 -15.55 7.95
N GLN A 424 13.63 -15.03 8.63
CA GLN A 424 13.26 -13.62 8.67
C GLN A 424 13.97 -12.93 9.84
N GLY A 425 14.01 -11.60 9.81
CA GLY A 425 14.61 -10.78 10.85
C GLY A 425 15.81 -9.97 10.37
N SER A 426 16.25 -9.01 11.18
CA SER A 426 17.36 -8.09 10.88
C SER A 426 18.12 -7.72 12.16
N PRO A 427 19.44 -7.55 12.10
CA PRO A 427 20.33 -7.78 10.96
C PRO A 427 20.51 -9.29 10.66
N MET A 428 20.80 -9.61 9.41
CA MET A 428 21.31 -10.93 9.06
C MET A 428 22.78 -11.00 9.50
N ILE A 429 23.07 -11.91 10.42
CA ILE A 429 24.39 -12.02 11.05
C ILE A 429 25.11 -13.23 10.49
N ASP A 430 26.23 -12.98 9.81
CA ASP A 430 27.13 -14.02 9.30
C ASP A 430 28.46 -14.00 10.05
N LYS A 431 28.87 -15.17 10.54
CA LYS A 431 30.07 -15.31 11.38
C LYS A 431 31.18 -16.05 10.66
N ALA A 432 32.42 -15.67 10.97
CA ALA A 432 33.59 -16.41 10.53
C ALA A 432 33.54 -17.86 11.07
N PRO A 433 34.17 -18.82 10.35
CA PRO A 433 34.20 -20.21 10.81
C PRO A 433 34.73 -20.36 12.23
N VAL A 434 34.10 -21.17 13.06
CA VAL A 434 34.45 -21.40 14.46
C VAL A 434 35.92 -21.85 14.61
N THR A 435 36.44 -22.55 13.61
CA THR A 435 37.81 -23.04 13.61
C THR A 435 38.89 -21.96 13.48
N SER A 436 38.53 -20.81 12.85
CA SER A 436 39.47 -19.71 12.62
C SER A 436 39.16 -18.46 13.43
N HIS A 437 37.92 -18.31 13.92
CA HIS A 437 37.34 -17.15 14.61
C HIS A 437 37.42 -15.82 13.84
N PHE A 438 38.23 -15.69 12.83
CA PHE A 438 38.43 -14.49 12.01
C PHE A 438 38.70 -14.88 10.56
N VAL A 439 38.26 -14.02 9.67
CA VAL A 439 38.69 -14.01 8.27
C VAL A 439 39.55 -12.78 8.04
N LYS A 440 40.57 -12.90 7.19
CA LYS A 440 41.39 -11.76 6.76
C LYS A 440 41.11 -11.48 5.29
N ALA A 441 40.52 -10.33 5.02
CA ALA A 441 40.24 -9.89 3.65
C ALA A 441 40.29 -8.36 3.53
N ARG A 442 40.43 -7.87 2.29
CA ARG A 442 40.29 -6.47 1.93
C ARG A 442 38.93 -6.19 1.31
N TYR A 443 38.42 -7.13 0.53
CA TYR A 443 37.19 -6.98 -0.19
C TYR A 443 36.12 -7.94 0.33
N LEU A 444 34.93 -7.43 0.47
CA LEU A 444 33.68 -8.20 0.67
C LEU A 444 32.78 -8.03 -0.54
N ARG A 445 32.11 -9.11 -0.96
CA ARG A 445 31.04 -9.03 -1.92
C ARG A 445 29.81 -9.77 -1.38
N ILE A 446 28.70 -9.06 -1.31
CA ILE A 446 27.38 -9.61 -0.97
C ILE A 446 26.64 -9.75 -2.28
N THR A 447 26.30 -10.98 -2.66
CA THR A 447 25.52 -11.28 -3.87
C THR A 447 24.15 -11.77 -3.46
N ILE A 448 23.10 -11.02 -3.79
CA ILE A 448 21.72 -11.36 -3.50
C ILE A 448 21.21 -12.18 -4.67
N THR A 449 20.76 -13.41 -4.37
CA THR A 449 20.30 -14.38 -5.38
C THR A 449 18.79 -14.50 -5.44
N ASP A 450 18.09 -14.21 -4.34
CA ASP A 450 16.62 -14.18 -4.30
C ASP A 450 16.14 -13.42 -3.05
N THR A 451 14.87 -13.05 -3.06
CA THR A 451 14.20 -12.42 -1.93
C THR A 451 12.85 -13.10 -1.69
N GLN A 452 12.34 -13.01 -0.47
CA GLN A 452 11.00 -13.55 -0.15
C GLN A 452 9.91 -12.99 -1.07
N LYS A 453 10.09 -11.77 -1.53
CA LYS A 453 9.18 -11.05 -2.41
C LYS A 453 9.64 -11.18 -3.86
N ASN A 454 8.96 -12.00 -4.65
CA ASN A 454 9.25 -12.12 -6.08
C ASN A 454 9.05 -10.78 -6.80
N GLY A 455 10.02 -10.40 -7.62
CA GLY A 455 10.02 -9.11 -8.31
C GLY A 455 10.47 -7.93 -7.46
N HIS A 456 10.79 -8.13 -6.19
CA HIS A 456 11.34 -7.08 -5.37
C HIS A 456 12.80 -6.80 -5.76
N ILE A 457 13.11 -5.52 -5.97
CA ILE A 457 14.47 -5.07 -6.29
C ILE A 457 15.35 -5.18 -5.03
N PRO A 458 16.51 -5.84 -5.09
CA PRO A 458 17.42 -5.94 -3.96
C PRO A 458 17.89 -4.58 -3.44
N ALA A 459 17.85 -4.41 -2.12
CA ALA A 459 18.30 -3.20 -1.46
C ALA A 459 18.85 -3.48 -0.06
N ILE A 460 19.81 -2.68 0.36
CA ILE A 460 20.51 -2.81 1.64
C ILE A 460 20.59 -1.44 2.31
N TRP A 461 20.12 -1.35 3.56
CA TRP A 461 20.29 -0.17 4.41
C TRP A 461 21.74 -0.02 4.85
N ASN A 462 22.28 -1.02 5.53
CA ASN A 462 23.64 -0.98 6.04
C ASN A 462 24.30 -2.35 6.01
N VAL A 463 25.62 -2.33 5.80
CA VAL A 463 26.52 -3.45 6.00
C VAL A 463 27.53 -3.07 7.07
N ASN A 464 27.55 -3.81 8.16
CA ASN A 464 28.51 -3.61 9.21
C ASN A 464 29.49 -4.78 9.24
N VAL A 465 30.79 -4.48 9.31
CA VAL A 465 31.87 -5.48 9.35
C VAL A 465 32.64 -5.34 10.66
N TRP A 466 32.60 -6.38 11.48
CA TRP A 466 33.06 -6.33 12.86
C TRP A 466 34.29 -7.18 13.09
N LYS A 467 35.31 -6.57 13.68
CA LYS A 467 36.38 -7.35 14.31
C LYS A 467 35.92 -7.96 15.63
N GLN A 468 35.12 -7.21 16.38
CA GLN A 468 34.39 -7.62 17.56
C GLN A 468 33.04 -6.93 17.50
N ALA A 469 32.00 -7.71 17.24
CA ALA A 469 30.67 -7.17 17.12
C ALA A 469 30.16 -6.64 18.48
N PRO A 470 29.28 -5.62 18.46
CA PRO A 470 28.51 -5.25 19.64
C PRO A 470 27.63 -6.40 20.12
N GLU A 471 27.31 -6.42 21.38
CA GLU A 471 26.40 -7.40 21.96
C GLU A 471 24.96 -7.00 21.63
N LEU A 472 24.23 -7.89 20.97
CA LEU A 472 22.79 -7.80 20.82
C LEU A 472 22.09 -8.53 21.97
N PRO A 473 20.85 -8.14 22.32
CA PRO A 473 20.07 -8.92 23.29
C PRO A 473 19.96 -10.39 22.86
N ASP A 474 20.30 -11.29 23.76
CA ASP A 474 20.11 -12.74 23.57
C ASP A 474 18.65 -13.09 23.87
N ILE A 475 17.79 -12.56 23.01
CA ILE A 475 16.35 -12.73 23.06
C ILE A 475 15.93 -13.29 21.72
N GLU A 476 15.22 -14.41 21.75
CA GLU A 476 14.62 -15.02 20.56
C GLU A 476 13.14 -15.23 20.85
N ALA A 477 12.30 -15.00 19.84
CA ALA A 477 10.93 -15.49 19.91
C ALA A 477 10.97 -17.02 19.81
N GLU A 478 10.07 -17.70 20.53
CA GLU A 478 9.89 -19.11 20.26
C GLU A 478 9.55 -19.29 18.77
N PRO A 479 10.24 -20.22 18.08
CA PRO A 479 9.91 -20.51 16.71
C PRO A 479 8.43 -20.85 16.65
N GLN A 480 7.70 -20.22 15.72
CA GLN A 480 6.36 -20.68 15.43
C GLN A 480 6.46 -22.17 15.12
N GLU A 481 5.75 -23.02 15.86
CA GLU A 481 5.38 -24.31 15.33
C GLU A 481 4.54 -24.02 14.09
N ARG A 482 5.21 -23.90 12.96
CA ARG A 482 4.55 -23.88 11.67
C ARG A 482 3.85 -25.23 11.56
N LYS A 483 2.62 -25.30 11.97
CA LYS A 483 1.73 -26.34 11.48
C LYS A 483 1.90 -26.28 9.97
N ALA A 484 2.18 -27.40 9.34
CA ALA A 484 2.43 -27.50 7.89
C ALA A 484 1.28 -26.91 7.04
N ASN A 485 0.19 -26.52 7.68
CA ASN A 485 -0.98 -25.81 7.17
C ASN A 485 -1.30 -24.61 8.05
N SER A 486 -0.31 -23.95 8.65
CA SER A 486 -0.58 -22.69 9.32
C SER A 486 -1.01 -21.69 8.26
N GLU A 487 -2.07 -21.03 8.55
CA GLU A 487 -2.72 -19.96 7.79
C GLU A 487 -1.86 -18.69 7.59
N PHE A 488 -0.61 -18.70 8.00
CA PHE A 488 0.42 -17.84 7.42
C PHE A 488 0.77 -18.45 6.08
N GLY A 489 0.00 -18.08 5.10
CA GLY A 489 0.29 -18.39 3.73
C GLY A 489 1.74 -18.04 3.46
N ILE A 490 2.43 -18.96 2.85
CA ILE A 490 3.72 -18.66 2.24
C ILE A 490 3.46 -17.43 1.40
N TRP A 491 4.18 -16.37 1.73
CA TRP A 491 4.18 -15.15 1.00
C TRP A 491 4.39 -15.43 -0.47
N ASN A 492 3.34 -15.20 -1.24
CA ASN A 492 3.39 -15.62 -2.62
C ASN A 492 4.22 -14.66 -3.44
N SER A 493 5.11 -15.28 -4.15
CA SER A 493 5.97 -14.64 -5.12
C SER A 493 5.24 -13.94 -6.27
N TYR A 494 3.93 -14.01 -6.38
CA TYR A 494 3.23 -13.50 -7.55
C TYR A 494 2.91 -12.01 -7.52
N SER A 495 2.64 -11.45 -6.35
CA SER A 495 2.29 -10.03 -6.24
C SER A 495 3.41 -9.17 -5.70
N GLY A 496 4.50 -9.80 -5.30
CA GLY A 496 5.53 -9.08 -4.57
C GLY A 496 5.09 -8.58 -3.21
N TYR A 497 3.94 -8.98 -2.74
CA TYR A 497 3.42 -8.75 -1.41
C TYR A 497 3.22 -10.07 -0.71
N PRO A 498 3.26 -10.07 0.60
CA PRO A 498 2.83 -11.19 1.38
C PRO A 498 1.33 -11.40 1.18
N GLY A 499 0.97 -11.97 0.05
CA GLY A 499 -0.34 -12.53 -0.17
C GLY A 499 -0.38 -13.91 0.48
N MET A 500 -1.50 -14.28 1.06
CA MET A 500 -1.68 -15.65 1.44
C MET A 500 -1.54 -16.53 0.21
N HIS A 501 -0.52 -17.38 0.19
CA HIS A 501 -0.60 -18.55 -0.64
C HIS A 501 -1.72 -19.42 -0.12
N GLN A 502 -2.78 -19.45 -0.86
CA GLN A 502 -3.51 -20.67 -0.92
C GLN A 502 -2.65 -21.73 -1.61
N LYS A 503 -1.76 -22.34 -0.84
CA LYS A 503 -1.29 -23.65 -1.19
C LYS A 503 -2.44 -24.60 -0.88
N ASP A 504 -2.98 -25.19 -1.95
CA ASP A 504 -3.79 -26.39 -1.86
C ASP A 504 -5.15 -26.22 -1.12
N VAL A 505 -5.93 -25.23 -1.53
CA VAL A 505 -7.36 -25.41 -1.42
C VAL A 505 -7.71 -26.46 -2.47
N GLU A 506 -7.80 -27.70 -2.02
CA GLU A 506 -8.34 -28.78 -2.84
C GLU A 506 -9.63 -28.31 -3.50
N PRO A 507 -9.94 -28.72 -4.73
CA PRO A 507 -11.19 -28.39 -5.40
C PRO A 507 -12.46 -28.67 -4.57
N ALA A 508 -12.34 -29.44 -3.51
CA ALA A 508 -13.39 -29.72 -2.53
C ALA A 508 -13.74 -28.54 -1.62
N ASP A 509 -12.83 -27.58 -1.39
CA ASP A 509 -13.11 -26.41 -0.54
C ASP A 509 -13.82 -25.26 -1.27
N ARG A 510 -14.15 -25.43 -2.55
CA ARG A 510 -15.13 -24.57 -3.25
C ARG A 510 -16.52 -24.56 -2.60
N GLY A 511 -16.78 -25.45 -1.63
CA GLY A 511 -17.94 -25.44 -0.75
C GLY A 511 -18.03 -24.30 0.27
N ASN A 512 -17.03 -23.44 0.36
CA ASN A 512 -16.97 -22.34 1.33
C ASN A 512 -17.48 -20.98 0.79
N ALA A 513 -18.06 -20.95 -0.40
CA ALA A 513 -18.72 -19.75 -0.90
C ALA A 513 -19.79 -19.28 0.08
N ILE A 514 -19.77 -18.01 0.46
CA ILE A 514 -20.87 -17.45 1.27
C ILE A 514 -22.13 -17.28 0.45
N ILE A 515 -21.95 -16.96 -0.83
CA ILE A 515 -23.01 -16.89 -1.82
C ILE A 515 -22.58 -17.70 -3.02
N SER A 516 -23.45 -18.59 -3.46
CA SER A 516 -23.33 -19.27 -4.74
C SER A 516 -24.74 -19.54 -5.25
N PHE A 517 -25.07 -18.99 -6.39
CA PHE A 517 -26.29 -19.37 -7.10
C PHE A 517 -26.04 -19.48 -8.60
N ASP A 518 -26.71 -20.43 -9.19
CA ASP A 518 -26.85 -20.62 -10.63
C ASP A 518 -28.34 -20.64 -10.95
N VAL A 519 -28.81 -19.71 -11.75
CA VAL A 519 -30.22 -19.58 -12.08
C VAL A 519 -30.74 -20.78 -12.86
N SER A 520 -29.83 -21.49 -13.57
CA SER A 520 -30.21 -22.74 -14.24
C SER A 520 -30.61 -23.83 -13.25
N GLN A 521 -30.00 -23.88 -12.07
CA GLN A 521 -30.36 -24.81 -11.00
C GLN A 521 -31.71 -24.40 -10.35
N LEU A 522 -31.94 -23.09 -10.16
CA LEU A 522 -33.22 -22.58 -9.67
C LEU A 522 -34.38 -22.87 -10.65
N ALA A 523 -34.03 -22.95 -11.92
CA ALA A 523 -34.97 -23.21 -13.01
C ALA A 523 -35.12 -24.70 -13.34
N GLN A 524 -34.48 -25.61 -12.60
CA GLN A 524 -34.51 -27.03 -12.90
C GLN A 524 -35.95 -27.57 -13.04
N GLY A 525 -36.28 -28.16 -14.18
CA GLY A 525 -37.61 -28.66 -14.53
C GLY A 525 -38.58 -27.59 -14.97
N ARG A 526 -38.20 -26.29 -15.05
CA ARG A 526 -39.04 -25.22 -15.53
C ARG A 526 -38.75 -24.91 -16.99
N GLN A 527 -39.81 -24.62 -17.76
CA GLN A 527 -39.70 -24.20 -19.16
C GLN A 527 -40.20 -22.76 -19.39
N GLN A 528 -40.80 -22.16 -18.39
CA GLN A 528 -41.39 -20.81 -18.46
C GLN A 528 -40.70 -19.87 -17.45
N PRO A 529 -40.60 -18.58 -17.75
CA PRO A 529 -40.13 -17.57 -16.79
C PRO A 529 -40.95 -17.59 -15.49
N PHE A 530 -40.28 -17.37 -14.36
CA PHE A 530 -40.89 -17.38 -13.03
C PHE A 530 -40.28 -16.27 -12.13
N ASP A 531 -41.07 -15.91 -11.11
CA ASP A 531 -40.67 -14.88 -10.17
C ASP A 531 -39.82 -15.46 -9.05
N VAL A 532 -38.76 -14.72 -8.67
CA VAL A 532 -37.85 -15.04 -7.59
C VAL A 532 -37.89 -13.91 -6.56
N THR A 533 -38.25 -14.23 -5.34
CA THR A 533 -38.33 -13.27 -4.23
C THR A 533 -37.26 -13.53 -3.17
N GLU A 534 -36.69 -14.72 -3.18
CA GLU A 534 -35.69 -15.15 -2.22
C GLU A 534 -34.75 -16.18 -2.86
N ILE A 535 -33.48 -16.12 -2.53
CA ILE A 535 -32.47 -17.09 -2.91
C ILE A 535 -31.81 -17.64 -1.64
N THR A 536 -31.95 -18.94 -1.44
CA THR A 536 -31.20 -19.67 -0.44
C THR A 536 -29.91 -20.17 -1.11
N THR A 537 -28.76 -19.75 -0.63
CA THR A 537 -27.47 -20.12 -1.21
C THR A 537 -27.12 -21.56 -0.85
N ILE A 538 -26.55 -22.29 -1.80
CA ILE A 538 -26.16 -23.71 -1.62
C ILE A 538 -24.69 -23.74 -1.15
N SER A 539 -24.45 -23.48 0.10
CA SER A 539 -23.09 -23.58 0.66
C SER A 539 -23.13 -24.04 2.12
N PRO A 540 -22.13 -24.79 2.60
CA PRO A 540 -22.01 -25.13 4.02
C PRO A 540 -21.90 -23.88 4.92
N LEU A 541 -21.39 -22.76 4.42
CA LEU A 541 -21.36 -21.46 5.11
C LEU A 541 -22.68 -20.68 5.02
N SER A 542 -23.60 -21.10 4.16
CA SER A 542 -24.91 -20.44 4.01
C SER A 542 -25.76 -20.43 5.29
N SER A 543 -25.46 -21.31 6.26
CA SER A 543 -26.09 -21.27 7.58
C SER A 543 -25.70 -20.01 8.40
N ARG A 544 -24.66 -19.26 7.98
CA ARG A 544 -24.20 -18.04 8.65
C ARG A 544 -24.72 -16.75 8.01
N LEU A 545 -25.21 -16.84 6.77
CA LEU A 545 -25.82 -15.70 6.08
C LEU A 545 -27.33 -15.99 5.92
N SER A 546 -28.17 -15.00 6.19
CA SER A 546 -29.58 -15.11 5.90
C SER A 546 -29.82 -15.24 4.39
N PRO A 547 -30.90 -15.91 3.95
CA PRO A 547 -31.25 -15.92 2.54
C PRO A 547 -31.29 -14.51 1.97
N LEU A 548 -30.88 -14.37 0.71
CA LEU A 548 -30.98 -13.11 -0.02
C LEU A 548 -32.43 -12.85 -0.38
N LYS A 549 -32.98 -11.75 0.09
CA LYS A 549 -34.35 -11.33 -0.22
C LYS A 549 -34.38 -10.19 -1.21
N SER A 550 -35.22 -10.26 -2.19
CA SER A 550 -35.41 -9.18 -3.13
C SER A 550 -36.31 -8.09 -2.54
N ASN A 551 -35.98 -6.83 -2.83
CA ASN A 551 -36.82 -5.69 -2.52
C ASN A 551 -38.12 -5.66 -3.38
N LYS A 552 -38.05 -6.25 -4.57
CA LYS A 552 -39.17 -6.47 -5.52
C LYS A 552 -38.93 -7.76 -6.25
N PRO A 553 -39.99 -8.52 -6.65
CA PRO A 553 -39.81 -9.77 -7.37
C PRO A 553 -38.88 -9.60 -8.59
N LEU A 554 -37.91 -10.49 -8.72
CA LEU A 554 -37.04 -10.62 -9.87
C LEU A 554 -37.59 -11.63 -10.83
N ARG A 555 -37.44 -11.43 -12.12
CA ARG A 555 -37.89 -12.38 -13.14
C ARG A 555 -36.74 -13.26 -13.59
N ALA A 556 -36.81 -14.56 -13.32
CA ALA A 556 -35.95 -15.55 -13.92
C ALA A 556 -36.46 -15.90 -15.32
N ARG A 557 -35.58 -15.75 -16.32
CA ARG A 557 -35.90 -16.04 -17.73
C ARG A 557 -34.65 -16.46 -18.51
N VAL A 558 -34.84 -17.02 -19.68
CA VAL A 558 -33.76 -17.35 -20.59
C VAL A 558 -33.38 -16.09 -21.40
N LYS A 559 -32.11 -15.76 -21.45
CA LYS A 559 -31.51 -14.74 -22.32
C LYS A 559 -30.27 -15.33 -22.99
N ASP A 560 -30.25 -15.31 -24.31
CA ASP A 560 -29.20 -15.87 -25.16
C ASP A 560 -28.78 -17.30 -24.72
N GLY A 561 -29.76 -18.15 -24.51
CA GLY A 561 -29.56 -19.54 -24.11
C GLY A 561 -29.17 -19.77 -22.63
N ARG A 562 -29.11 -18.73 -21.80
CA ARG A 562 -28.81 -18.85 -20.36
C ARG A 562 -30.01 -18.49 -19.50
N TRP A 563 -30.33 -19.29 -18.50
CA TRP A 563 -31.23 -18.88 -17.42
C TRP A 563 -30.55 -17.78 -16.57
N ALA A 564 -31.28 -16.68 -16.37
CA ALA A 564 -30.78 -15.54 -15.62
C ALA A 564 -31.88 -14.79 -14.88
N LEU A 565 -31.52 -14.12 -13.81
CA LEU A 565 -32.33 -13.14 -13.14
C LEU A 565 -32.25 -11.82 -13.91
N PHE A 566 -33.38 -11.24 -14.22
CA PHE A 566 -33.45 -9.93 -14.85
C PHE A 566 -33.62 -8.83 -13.82
N PHE A 567 -32.72 -7.85 -13.84
CA PHE A 567 -32.71 -6.63 -13.04
C PHE A 567 -33.11 -5.46 -13.96
N ASN A 568 -34.19 -4.78 -13.63
CA ASN A 568 -34.72 -3.69 -14.44
C ASN A 568 -34.27 -2.28 -13.98
N GLY A 569 -33.28 -2.17 -13.12
CA GLY A 569 -32.80 -0.91 -12.57
C GLY A 569 -33.58 -0.43 -11.33
N SER A 570 -34.31 -1.30 -10.67
CA SER A 570 -35.01 -0.96 -9.42
C SER A 570 -35.06 -2.12 -8.41
N GLN A 571 -34.38 -3.20 -8.72
CA GLN A 571 -34.43 -4.44 -7.97
C GLN A 571 -33.05 -4.77 -7.39
N SER A 572 -33.04 -5.36 -6.19
CA SER A 572 -31.87 -5.86 -5.53
C SER A 572 -32.17 -7.07 -4.69
N LEU A 573 -31.16 -7.86 -4.38
CA LEU A 573 -31.16 -8.95 -3.41
C LEU A 573 -30.25 -8.58 -2.27
N SER A 574 -30.69 -8.68 -1.02
CA SER A 574 -29.85 -8.33 0.13
C SER A 574 -29.94 -9.37 1.25
N SER A 575 -28.83 -9.59 1.94
CA SER A 575 -28.80 -10.35 3.19
C SER A 575 -29.33 -9.51 4.36
N ALA A 576 -30.03 -10.14 5.30
CA ALA A 576 -30.45 -9.46 6.53
C ALA A 576 -29.38 -9.53 7.64
N THR A 577 -28.41 -10.45 7.53
CA THR A 577 -27.32 -10.62 8.48
C THR A 577 -26.03 -10.01 7.94
N PRO A 578 -25.17 -9.47 8.82
CA PRO A 578 -23.85 -9.01 8.43
C PRO A 578 -23.00 -10.13 7.85
N LEU A 579 -21.99 -9.73 7.08
CA LEU A 579 -20.99 -10.64 6.54
C LEU A 579 -20.27 -11.41 7.65
N PRO A 580 -20.02 -12.70 7.45
CA PRO A 580 -19.14 -13.46 8.30
C PRO A 580 -17.76 -12.83 8.39
N ARG A 581 -17.05 -13.16 9.45
CA ARG A 581 -15.77 -12.56 9.77
C ARG A 581 -14.72 -12.73 8.66
N GLU A 582 -14.76 -13.85 7.96
CA GLU A 582 -13.85 -14.20 6.88
C GLU A 582 -13.90 -13.24 5.68
N TYR A 583 -14.89 -12.36 5.65
CA TYR A 583 -15.08 -11.33 4.61
C TYR A 583 -14.86 -9.91 5.10
N ARG A 584 -14.42 -9.75 6.35
CA ARG A 584 -14.28 -8.42 6.95
C ARG A 584 -12.88 -7.87 6.73
N TYR A 585 -12.78 -6.55 6.80
CA TYR A 585 -11.55 -5.81 6.63
C TYR A 585 -10.92 -6.07 5.27
N ASN A 586 -9.63 -6.31 5.24
CA ASN A 586 -8.87 -6.64 4.04
C ASN A 586 -8.75 -8.16 3.81
N SER A 587 -9.67 -8.95 4.32
CA SER A 587 -9.67 -10.40 4.08
C SER A 587 -9.73 -10.72 2.59
N PRO A 588 -9.03 -11.76 2.13
CA PRO A 588 -9.12 -12.20 0.74
C PRO A 588 -10.53 -12.59 0.32
N TYR A 589 -10.88 -12.31 -0.92
CA TYR A 589 -12.14 -12.78 -1.50
C TYR A 589 -12.08 -12.87 -3.02
N THR A 590 -13.04 -13.58 -3.58
CA THR A 590 -13.33 -13.58 -5.01
C THR A 590 -14.81 -13.36 -5.23
N ILE A 591 -15.15 -12.43 -6.11
CA ILE A 591 -16.50 -12.26 -6.66
C ILE A 591 -16.46 -12.74 -8.11
N SER A 592 -17.26 -13.73 -8.45
CA SER A 592 -17.37 -14.27 -9.80
C SER A 592 -18.82 -14.16 -10.27
N ALA A 593 -19.06 -13.56 -11.42
CA ALA A 593 -20.40 -13.37 -11.96
C ALA A 593 -20.46 -13.52 -13.49
N TRP A 594 -21.40 -14.32 -13.98
CA TRP A 594 -21.84 -14.27 -15.35
C TRP A 594 -22.98 -13.28 -15.49
N LEU A 595 -22.74 -12.20 -16.21
CA LEU A 595 -23.70 -11.13 -16.37
C LEU A 595 -23.77 -10.60 -17.81
N LEU A 596 -24.90 -10.02 -18.15
CA LEU A 596 -25.14 -9.25 -19.36
C LEU A 596 -25.75 -7.91 -18.97
N GLN A 597 -25.01 -6.82 -19.18
CA GLN A 597 -25.47 -5.47 -18.94
C GLN A 597 -26.30 -4.99 -20.14
N THR A 598 -27.48 -4.42 -19.92
CA THR A 598 -28.36 -3.94 -21.02
C THR A 598 -28.24 -2.46 -21.31
N GLU A 599 -27.76 -1.67 -20.38
CA GLU A 599 -27.54 -0.22 -20.55
C GLU A 599 -26.18 0.16 -19.97
N GLY A 600 -25.43 0.98 -20.70
CA GLY A 600 -24.17 1.57 -20.25
C GLY A 600 -24.34 3.05 -19.82
N GLY A 601 -23.24 3.70 -19.47
CA GLY A 601 -23.14 5.15 -19.23
C GLY A 601 -23.37 5.60 -17.80
N ALA A 602 -24.33 5.06 -17.09
CA ALA A 602 -24.54 5.36 -15.66
C ALA A 602 -23.82 4.32 -14.78
N VAL A 603 -23.43 4.73 -13.59
CA VAL A 603 -22.88 3.81 -12.58
C VAL A 603 -23.97 2.83 -12.15
N GLN A 604 -23.64 1.54 -12.16
CA GLN A 604 -24.51 0.45 -11.75
C GLN A 604 -23.73 -0.50 -10.86
N THR A 605 -24.29 -0.90 -9.74
CA THR A 605 -23.64 -1.84 -8.81
C THR A 605 -24.18 -3.26 -9.02
N VAL A 606 -23.27 -4.17 -9.36
CA VAL A 606 -23.58 -5.61 -9.51
C VAL A 606 -23.62 -6.30 -8.15
N ALA A 607 -22.59 -6.03 -7.32
CA ALA A 607 -22.47 -6.61 -5.98
C ALA A 607 -21.85 -5.60 -5.03
N SER A 608 -22.32 -5.59 -3.79
CA SER A 608 -21.79 -4.77 -2.69
C SER A 608 -21.59 -5.63 -1.45
N LEU A 609 -20.44 -5.46 -0.80
CA LEU A 609 -20.07 -6.05 0.49
C LEU A 609 -19.99 -4.94 1.56
N SER A 610 -20.96 -4.06 1.62
CA SER A 610 -20.91 -2.80 2.34
C SER A 610 -21.98 -2.68 3.40
N ALA A 611 -21.79 -1.82 4.38
CA ALA A 611 -22.84 -1.39 5.28
C ALA A 611 -23.79 -0.42 4.55
N SER A 612 -25.04 -0.36 5.00
CA SER A 612 -26.07 0.52 4.42
C SER A 612 -25.88 2.00 4.75
N ARG A 613 -24.77 2.38 5.35
CA ARG A 613 -24.45 3.76 5.76
C ARG A 613 -23.40 4.36 4.84
N ALA A 614 -23.72 5.49 4.25
CA ALA A 614 -22.85 6.21 3.31
C ALA A 614 -21.57 6.76 3.93
N ASP A 615 -21.49 6.86 5.27
CA ASP A 615 -20.32 7.32 6.01
C ASP A 615 -19.35 6.18 6.37
N LEU A 616 -19.63 4.95 5.93
CA LEU A 616 -18.81 3.79 6.16
C LEU A 616 -18.11 3.35 4.88
N ALA A 617 -17.02 2.61 5.06
CA ALA A 617 -16.30 2.01 3.95
C ALA A 617 -17.19 1.13 3.10
N THR A 618 -17.06 1.24 1.79
CA THR A 618 -17.79 0.46 0.80
C THR A 618 -16.84 -0.40 -0.03
N THR A 619 -17.27 -1.57 -0.42
CA THR A 619 -16.59 -2.46 -1.36
C THR A 619 -17.65 -2.94 -2.37
N GLU A 620 -17.52 -2.50 -3.61
CA GLU A 620 -18.58 -2.69 -4.60
C GLU A 620 -18.04 -2.98 -5.99
N LEU A 621 -18.57 -3.99 -6.66
CA LEU A 621 -18.37 -4.17 -8.09
C LEU A 621 -19.35 -3.26 -8.83
N ARG A 622 -18.85 -2.17 -9.41
CA ARG A 622 -19.62 -1.18 -10.17
C ARG A 622 -19.26 -1.24 -11.65
N LEU A 623 -20.27 -1.05 -12.47
CA LEU A 623 -20.17 -0.98 -13.91
C LEU A 623 -20.62 0.41 -14.38
N GLY A 624 -19.98 0.96 -15.43
CA GLY A 624 -20.36 2.25 -16.02
C GLY A 624 -19.17 2.98 -16.63
N SER A 625 -19.42 4.10 -17.30
CA SER A 625 -18.42 4.94 -17.92
C SER A 625 -17.90 6.08 -17.02
N ASP A 626 -18.38 6.18 -15.81
CA ASP A 626 -17.90 7.13 -14.81
C ASP A 626 -16.50 6.68 -14.29
N PRO A 627 -15.56 7.57 -13.98
CA PRO A 627 -14.32 7.22 -13.31
C PRO A 627 -14.53 6.50 -11.96
N GLN A 628 -15.72 6.55 -11.39
CA GLN A 628 -16.12 5.77 -10.22
C GLN A 628 -16.65 4.37 -10.53
N ALA A 629 -16.62 3.93 -11.79
CA ALA A 629 -17.00 2.58 -12.17
C ALA A 629 -15.83 1.60 -12.02
N GLY A 630 -16.14 0.32 -12.01
CA GLY A 630 -15.19 -0.76 -11.73
C GLY A 630 -15.33 -1.28 -10.31
N LEU A 631 -14.30 -1.84 -9.74
CA LEU A 631 -14.31 -2.15 -8.32
C LEU A 631 -14.01 -0.87 -7.53
N VAL A 632 -15.01 -0.41 -6.79
CA VAL A 632 -14.92 0.83 -6.03
C VAL A 632 -14.83 0.50 -4.55
N ASN A 633 -13.82 1.05 -3.92
CA ASN A 633 -13.66 1.01 -2.49
C ASN A 633 -13.55 2.43 -1.97
N HIS A 634 -14.40 2.75 -1.03
CA HIS A 634 -14.40 4.01 -0.34
C HIS A 634 -14.20 3.74 1.15
N ASN A 635 -13.16 4.32 1.72
CA ASN A 635 -12.81 4.14 3.11
C ASN A 635 -12.35 5.45 3.72
N GLY A 636 -13.30 6.38 3.87
CA GLY A 636 -13.03 7.69 4.42
C GLY A 636 -12.06 8.52 3.59
N SER A 637 -10.77 8.32 3.77
CA SER A 637 -9.71 9.05 3.05
C SER A 637 -9.13 8.29 1.87
N PHE A 638 -9.51 7.03 1.67
CA PHE A 638 -9.01 6.18 0.60
C PHE A 638 -10.14 5.84 -0.36
N GLU A 639 -10.00 6.32 -1.57
CA GLU A 639 -10.85 5.94 -2.68
C GLU A 639 -9.98 5.23 -3.70
N SER A 640 -10.39 4.06 -4.11
CA SER A 640 -9.77 3.35 -5.22
C SER A 640 -10.84 2.98 -6.22
N TYR A 641 -10.52 3.20 -7.48
CA TYR A 641 -11.39 2.97 -8.60
C TYR A 641 -10.72 2.00 -9.57
N GLY A 642 -11.37 0.89 -9.88
CA GLY A 642 -10.81 -0.11 -10.79
C GLY A 642 -11.42 -0.01 -12.19
N ALA A 643 -10.67 -0.37 -13.19
CA ALA A 643 -11.02 -0.69 -14.58
C ALA A 643 -12.33 -0.09 -15.15
N PRO A 644 -12.55 1.22 -15.18
CA PRO A 644 -13.85 1.78 -15.56
C PRO A 644 -14.26 1.50 -17.01
N ASP A 645 -13.29 1.34 -17.93
CA ASP A 645 -13.58 1.33 -19.36
C ASP A 645 -13.85 -0.01 -19.98
N ALA A 646 -13.39 -1.05 -19.37
CA ALA A 646 -13.67 -2.40 -19.82
C ALA A 646 -15.18 -2.70 -19.86
N VAL A 647 -15.94 -1.87 -19.20
CA VAL A 647 -17.34 -2.10 -18.94
C VAL A 647 -18.25 -1.47 -19.97
N SER A 648 -17.86 -0.33 -20.57
CA SER A 648 -18.65 0.31 -21.61
C SER A 648 -18.73 -0.52 -22.90
N ASN A 649 -17.79 -1.44 -23.10
CA ASN A 649 -17.72 -2.31 -24.27
C ASN A 649 -18.46 -3.64 -24.08
N ALA A 650 -18.94 -3.90 -22.88
CA ALA A 650 -19.57 -5.17 -22.51
C ALA A 650 -21.12 -5.15 -22.58
N VAL A 651 -21.71 -4.01 -22.95
CA VAL A 651 -23.17 -3.86 -23.01
C VAL A 651 -23.75 -4.74 -24.11
N GLY A 652 -24.79 -5.51 -23.78
CA GLY A 652 -25.51 -6.37 -24.71
C GLY A 652 -24.92 -7.76 -24.92
N GLN A 653 -23.81 -8.10 -24.26
CA GLN A 653 -23.16 -9.40 -24.36
C GLN A 653 -22.98 -10.06 -23.00
N TRP A 654 -22.93 -11.39 -23.00
CA TRP A 654 -22.59 -12.16 -21.82
C TRP A 654 -21.11 -12.14 -21.56
N HIS A 655 -20.75 -11.76 -20.33
CA HIS A 655 -19.37 -11.75 -19.87
C HIS A 655 -19.24 -12.42 -18.51
N HIS A 656 -18.10 -13.06 -18.30
CA HIS A 656 -17.69 -13.61 -17.03
C HIS A 656 -16.75 -12.63 -16.35
N TRP A 657 -17.29 -11.93 -15.36
CA TRP A 657 -16.52 -11.04 -14.50
C TRP A 657 -16.01 -11.77 -13.28
N ILE A 658 -14.73 -11.69 -13.02
CA ILE A 658 -14.12 -12.18 -11.78
C ILE A 658 -13.29 -11.06 -11.20
N VAL A 659 -13.52 -10.75 -9.92
CA VAL A 659 -12.68 -9.87 -9.12
C VAL A 659 -12.08 -10.68 -8.00
N THR A 660 -10.77 -10.69 -7.91
CA THR A 660 -10.03 -11.35 -6.83
C THR A 660 -9.29 -10.31 -6.01
N TYR A 661 -9.26 -10.49 -4.72
CA TYR A 661 -8.51 -9.68 -3.78
C TYR A 661 -7.76 -10.60 -2.82
N ASP A 662 -6.45 -10.44 -2.72
CA ASP A 662 -5.60 -11.30 -1.91
C ASP A 662 -5.21 -10.69 -0.55
N GLY A 663 -5.87 -9.59 -0.16
CA GLY A 663 -5.56 -8.80 1.02
C GLY A 663 -4.76 -7.54 0.70
N TRP A 664 -4.28 -7.43 -0.54
CA TRP A 664 -3.50 -6.30 -1.01
C TRP A 664 -3.68 -6.00 -2.49
N MET A 665 -3.56 -7.02 -3.34
CA MET A 665 -3.70 -6.89 -4.78
C MET A 665 -5.12 -7.24 -5.20
N GLU A 666 -5.76 -6.31 -5.85
CA GLU A 666 -7.01 -6.51 -6.52
C GLU A 666 -6.77 -6.80 -8.00
N ARG A 667 -7.40 -7.85 -8.50
CA ARG A 667 -7.35 -8.21 -9.92
C ARG A 667 -8.74 -8.36 -10.47
N VAL A 668 -8.96 -7.75 -11.60
CA VAL A 668 -10.22 -7.84 -12.35
C VAL A 668 -9.98 -8.63 -13.61
N TYR A 669 -10.75 -9.67 -13.80
CA TYR A 669 -10.70 -10.52 -14.99
C TYR A 669 -11.99 -10.41 -15.76
N LEU A 670 -11.88 -10.41 -17.06
CA LEU A 670 -12.97 -10.47 -18.01
C LEU A 670 -12.76 -11.67 -18.94
N ASP A 671 -13.75 -12.56 -18.99
CA ASP A 671 -13.72 -13.75 -19.83
C ASP A 671 -12.44 -14.59 -19.69
N GLY A 672 -11.99 -14.74 -18.43
CA GLY A 672 -10.82 -15.53 -18.08
C GLY A 672 -9.49 -14.83 -18.28
N SER A 673 -9.45 -13.62 -18.83
CA SER A 673 -8.24 -12.85 -19.06
C SER A 673 -8.12 -11.71 -18.06
N LEU A 674 -6.89 -11.49 -17.55
CA LEU A 674 -6.62 -10.37 -16.64
C LEU A 674 -6.84 -9.04 -17.39
N LEU A 675 -7.73 -8.23 -16.88
CA LEU A 675 -8.10 -6.95 -17.41
C LEU A 675 -7.38 -5.80 -16.71
N HIS A 676 -7.29 -5.90 -15.39
CA HIS A 676 -6.73 -4.87 -14.53
C HIS A 676 -6.20 -5.48 -13.24
N GLU A 677 -5.09 -4.96 -12.75
CA GLU A 677 -4.63 -5.22 -11.39
C GLU A 677 -4.13 -3.94 -10.75
N GLN A 678 -4.38 -3.80 -9.47
CA GLN A 678 -3.90 -2.67 -8.68
C GLN A 678 -3.72 -3.05 -7.23
N ASN A 679 -2.80 -2.37 -6.57
CA ASN A 679 -2.73 -2.41 -5.12
C ASN A 679 -3.95 -1.65 -4.57
N ASN A 680 -4.67 -2.30 -3.68
CA ASN A 680 -5.85 -1.72 -3.11
C ASN A 680 -5.97 -2.06 -1.63
N PHE A 681 -6.34 -1.07 -0.84
CA PHE A 681 -6.60 -1.27 0.57
C PHE A 681 -8.09 -1.33 0.80
N LEU A 682 -8.61 -2.54 0.86
CA LEU A 682 -10.02 -2.79 1.09
C LEU A 682 -10.32 -2.90 2.57
N MET A 683 -11.47 -2.39 2.96
CA MET A 683 -11.91 -2.45 4.34
C MET A 683 -13.41 -2.76 4.41
N VAL A 684 -13.74 -4.04 4.30
CA VAL A 684 -15.12 -4.49 4.52
C VAL A 684 -15.47 -4.39 5.99
N ARG A 685 -16.46 -3.57 6.34
CA ARG A 685 -16.86 -3.34 7.72
C ARG A 685 -17.56 -4.55 8.35
N PRO A 686 -17.46 -4.72 9.69
CA PRO A 686 -18.15 -5.80 10.39
C PRO A 686 -19.67 -5.81 10.20
N GLU A 687 -20.28 -4.64 10.02
CA GLU A 687 -21.70 -4.49 9.73
C GLU A 687 -22.05 -4.60 8.24
N GLY A 688 -21.05 -4.82 7.39
CA GLY A 688 -21.24 -5.01 5.95
C GLY A 688 -22.21 -6.16 5.65
N GLN A 689 -23.09 -5.95 4.68
CA GLN A 689 -24.06 -6.93 4.18
C GLN A 689 -23.78 -7.19 2.71
N VAL A 690 -24.28 -8.32 2.22
CA VAL A 690 -24.28 -8.57 0.78
C VAL A 690 -25.49 -7.94 0.16
N THR A 691 -25.26 -7.13 -0.88
CA THR A 691 -26.34 -6.64 -1.75
C THR A 691 -25.97 -6.94 -3.20
N ILE A 692 -26.88 -7.51 -3.97
CA ILE A 692 -26.71 -7.83 -5.39
C ILE A 692 -27.69 -6.99 -6.20
N GLY A 693 -27.22 -6.34 -7.27
CA GLY A 693 -28.02 -5.53 -8.17
C GLY A 693 -28.28 -4.10 -7.70
N ALA A 694 -27.64 -3.67 -6.62
CA ALA A 694 -27.62 -2.29 -6.13
C ALA A 694 -26.47 -2.09 -5.16
N ASP A 695 -26.12 -0.85 -4.83
CA ASP A 695 -25.27 -0.55 -3.69
C ASP A 695 -25.99 -0.79 -2.35
N ALA A 696 -25.25 -0.74 -1.27
CA ALA A 696 -25.77 -1.01 0.08
C ALA A 696 -26.79 0.04 0.56
N THR A 697 -26.85 1.22 -0.06
CA THR A 697 -27.82 2.28 0.25
C THR A 697 -29.13 2.11 -0.52
N GLY A 698 -29.19 1.18 -1.46
CA GLY A 698 -30.32 0.98 -2.36
C GLY A 698 -30.37 1.98 -3.51
N ALA A 699 -29.19 2.42 -3.99
CA ALA A 699 -29.01 3.23 -5.19
C ALA A 699 -28.17 2.48 -6.25
N ASN A 700 -27.83 3.15 -7.33
CA ASN A 700 -26.97 2.63 -8.40
C ASN A 700 -27.40 1.23 -8.90
N PHE A 701 -28.68 1.05 -9.12
CA PHE A 701 -29.25 -0.24 -9.49
C PHE A 701 -28.69 -0.76 -10.81
N PHE A 702 -28.37 -2.06 -10.81
CA PHE A 702 -27.97 -2.79 -12.01
C PHE A 702 -29.14 -2.96 -12.99
N LYS A 703 -28.84 -2.82 -14.28
CA LYS A 703 -29.76 -3.11 -15.37
C LYS A 703 -29.17 -4.20 -16.26
N GLY A 704 -29.80 -5.36 -16.27
CA GLY A 704 -29.28 -6.48 -17.04
C GLY A 704 -29.63 -7.83 -16.45
N TYR A 705 -28.87 -8.82 -16.76
CA TYR A 705 -29.07 -10.21 -16.41
C TYR A 705 -27.89 -10.75 -15.62
N ILE A 706 -28.16 -11.51 -14.58
CA ILE A 706 -27.14 -12.28 -13.84
C ILE A 706 -27.54 -13.75 -13.87
N SER A 707 -26.70 -14.59 -14.48
CA SER A 707 -26.93 -16.03 -14.61
C SER A 707 -26.35 -16.81 -13.44
N GLN A 708 -25.13 -16.48 -13.06
CA GLN A 708 -24.40 -17.11 -11.96
C GLN A 708 -23.70 -16.03 -11.16
N LEU A 709 -23.63 -16.21 -9.84
CA LEU A 709 -22.83 -15.36 -8.95
C LEU A 709 -22.33 -16.18 -7.78
N THR A 710 -21.04 -16.04 -7.51
CA THR A 710 -20.36 -16.70 -6.39
C THR A 710 -19.44 -15.69 -5.67
N ILE A 711 -19.47 -15.71 -4.34
CA ILE A 711 -18.56 -14.94 -3.49
C ILE A 711 -17.88 -15.91 -2.53
N THR A 712 -16.56 -16.00 -2.62
CA THR A 712 -15.73 -16.89 -1.78
C THR A 712 -14.76 -16.09 -0.93
N PRO A 713 -14.36 -16.57 0.27
CA PRO A 713 -13.41 -15.89 1.15
C PRO A 713 -11.94 -16.18 0.77
N THR A 714 -11.68 -16.33 -0.50
CA THR A 714 -10.37 -16.75 -1.01
C THR A 714 -10.06 -16.02 -2.31
N ALA A 715 -8.81 -15.65 -2.53
CA ALA A 715 -8.36 -15.10 -3.79
C ALA A 715 -8.11 -16.23 -4.80
N THR A 716 -8.90 -16.27 -5.85
CA THR A 716 -8.75 -17.24 -6.95
C THR A 716 -7.53 -16.88 -7.80
N THR A 717 -6.68 -17.85 -8.14
CA THR A 717 -5.48 -17.63 -8.98
C THR A 717 -5.85 -17.40 -10.45
N ALA A 718 -4.91 -16.89 -11.25
CA ALA A 718 -5.13 -16.64 -12.67
C ALA A 718 -5.45 -17.95 -13.45
N GLU A 719 -4.79 -19.05 -13.10
CA GLU A 719 -5.04 -20.37 -13.70
C GLU A 719 -6.44 -20.89 -13.35
N GLU A 720 -6.85 -20.72 -12.11
CA GLU A 720 -8.20 -21.08 -11.65
C GLU A 720 -9.27 -20.21 -12.31
N VAL A 721 -9.01 -18.91 -12.49
CA VAL A 721 -9.89 -17.99 -13.22
C VAL A 721 -10.08 -18.46 -14.66
N ALA A 722 -9.00 -18.79 -15.36
CA ALA A 722 -9.05 -19.31 -16.72
C ALA A 722 -9.82 -20.66 -16.80
N ALA A 723 -9.61 -21.53 -15.80
CA ALA A 723 -10.34 -22.79 -15.70
C ALA A 723 -11.83 -22.58 -15.42
N LEU A 724 -12.20 -21.66 -14.51
CA LEU A 724 -13.59 -21.29 -14.22
C LEU A 724 -14.30 -20.76 -15.47
N TYR A 725 -13.65 -19.87 -16.23
CA TYR A 725 -14.18 -19.38 -17.49
C TYR A 725 -14.39 -20.50 -18.50
N SER A 726 -13.35 -21.32 -18.74
CA SER A 726 -13.41 -22.42 -19.71
C SER A 726 -14.52 -23.44 -19.37
N HIS A 727 -14.69 -23.75 -18.08
CA HIS A 727 -15.73 -24.65 -17.61
C HIS A 727 -17.12 -24.07 -17.79
N SER A 728 -17.31 -22.82 -17.42
CA SER A 728 -18.62 -22.15 -17.43
C SER A 728 -19.02 -21.70 -18.83
N SER A 729 -18.08 -21.43 -19.73
CA SER A 729 -18.36 -21.11 -21.14
C SER A 729 -18.76 -22.34 -21.95
N SER A 730 -18.38 -23.54 -21.51
CA SER A 730 -18.75 -24.81 -22.16
C SER A 730 -20.15 -25.32 -21.82
N LEU A 731 -20.89 -24.61 -20.99
CA LEU A 731 -22.26 -24.97 -20.65
C LEU A 731 -23.12 -24.88 -21.92
N THR A 732 -23.76 -25.99 -22.31
CA THR A 732 -24.56 -26.10 -23.52
C THR A 732 -25.68 -25.08 -23.49
N PRO A 733 -25.86 -24.24 -24.53
CA PRO A 733 -26.98 -23.32 -24.57
C PRO A 733 -28.31 -24.08 -24.53
N TYR A 734 -29.23 -23.66 -23.66
CA TYR A 734 -30.62 -24.12 -23.76
C TYR A 734 -31.20 -23.60 -25.06
N PRO A 735 -32.10 -24.38 -25.75
CA PRO A 735 -32.73 -23.92 -26.96
C PRO A 735 -33.55 -22.65 -26.68
N SER A 736 -33.34 -21.64 -27.49
CA SER A 736 -33.97 -20.34 -27.37
C SER A 736 -35.49 -20.43 -27.38
N LEU A 737 -36.11 -19.98 -26.30
CA LEU A 737 -37.51 -19.58 -26.30
C LEU A 737 -37.51 -18.05 -26.50
N GLY A 738 -37.85 -17.62 -27.70
CA GLY A 738 -38.12 -16.29 -28.20
C GLY A 738 -37.47 -15.13 -27.44
N ASP A 739 -36.45 -14.53 -28.01
CA ASP A 739 -35.84 -13.31 -27.51
C ASP A 739 -36.83 -12.14 -27.60
N ASP A 740 -36.98 -11.39 -26.50
CA ASP A 740 -37.54 -10.03 -26.58
C ASP A 740 -36.44 -9.13 -27.17
N ASP A 741 -36.78 -8.55 -28.33
CA ASP A 741 -35.90 -7.69 -29.11
C ASP A 741 -35.22 -6.58 -28.27
N PHE A 742 -33.89 -6.62 -28.21
CA PHE A 742 -33.08 -5.47 -27.89
C PHE A 742 -32.02 -5.23 -28.99
N ASP A 743 -31.90 -3.97 -29.36
CA ASP A 743 -31.08 -3.43 -30.45
C ASP A 743 -29.60 -3.81 -30.27
N GLU A 744 -29.05 -4.56 -31.22
CA GLU A 744 -27.64 -4.91 -31.31
C GLU A 744 -26.89 -3.75 -31.99
N SER A 745 -26.39 -2.82 -31.22
CA SER A 745 -25.44 -1.85 -31.74
C SER A 745 -24.26 -1.64 -30.81
N ASP A 746 -23.29 -2.52 -30.88
CA ASP A 746 -21.88 -2.22 -31.13
C ASP A 746 -21.01 -3.51 -31.17
N PRO A 747 -20.39 -3.81 -32.29
CA PRO A 747 -19.62 -5.03 -32.45
C PRO A 747 -18.12 -4.92 -32.23
N ASP A 748 -17.53 -3.87 -31.65
CA ASP A 748 -16.10 -3.73 -31.81
C ASP A 748 -15.26 -3.43 -30.55
N SER A 749 -15.12 -4.43 -29.66
CA SER A 749 -13.95 -4.53 -28.79
C SER A 749 -12.75 -5.24 -29.47
N ARG A 750 -12.91 -5.77 -30.68
CA ARG A 750 -11.83 -6.39 -31.44
C ARG A 750 -11.38 -5.42 -32.51
N PHE A 751 -10.25 -4.74 -32.25
CA PHE A 751 -9.57 -4.01 -33.31
C PHE A 751 -9.15 -5.00 -34.40
N THR A 752 -9.62 -4.80 -35.61
CA THR A 752 -9.11 -5.47 -36.82
C THR A 752 -8.78 -4.38 -37.81
N LEU A 753 -7.50 -4.33 -38.20
CA LEU A 753 -7.07 -3.39 -39.24
C LEU A 753 -7.88 -3.67 -40.51
N SER A 754 -8.48 -2.64 -41.08
CA SER A 754 -9.18 -2.80 -42.35
C SER A 754 -8.22 -3.32 -43.43
N PRO A 755 -8.60 -4.37 -44.21
CA PRO A 755 -7.74 -4.87 -45.29
C PRO A 755 -7.38 -3.83 -46.37
N ALA A 756 -8.10 -2.73 -46.41
CA ALA A 756 -7.86 -1.63 -47.34
C ALA A 756 -6.77 -0.65 -46.84
N MET A 757 -6.42 -0.70 -45.55
CA MET A 757 -5.39 0.17 -44.98
C MET A 757 -4.00 -0.40 -45.13
N ALA A 758 -3.04 0.43 -45.53
CA ALA A 758 -1.64 0.09 -45.66
C ALA A 758 -0.77 0.99 -44.78
N ALA A 759 0.34 0.44 -44.28
CA ALA A 759 1.29 1.24 -43.54
C ALA A 759 1.91 2.32 -44.39
N ILE A 760 1.93 3.55 -43.89
CA ILE A 760 2.53 4.69 -44.57
C ILE A 760 4.05 4.56 -44.52
N SER A 761 4.71 4.57 -45.69
CA SER A 761 6.16 4.54 -45.78
C SER A 761 6.83 5.86 -45.46
N GLY A 762 8.08 5.81 -44.97
CA GLY A 762 8.92 6.99 -44.72
C GLY A 762 8.61 7.71 -43.40
N VAL A 763 7.87 7.06 -42.50
CA VAL A 763 7.67 7.52 -41.13
C VAL A 763 8.71 6.81 -40.24
N PRO A 764 9.46 7.54 -39.38
CA PRO A 764 10.33 6.90 -38.41
C PRO A 764 9.55 5.97 -37.47
N THR A 765 10.13 4.85 -37.12
CA THR A 765 9.51 3.88 -36.17
C THR A 765 9.92 4.12 -34.73
N THR A 766 10.89 5.00 -34.49
CA THR A 766 11.41 5.31 -33.15
C THR A 766 11.57 6.81 -33.00
N TYR A 767 11.23 7.33 -31.84
CA TYR A 767 11.39 8.73 -31.46
C TYR A 767 12.03 8.81 -30.10
N SER A 768 13.15 9.54 -29.99
CA SER A 768 13.73 9.98 -28.73
C SER A 768 13.30 11.42 -28.49
N LEU A 769 12.46 11.62 -27.49
CA LEU A 769 11.87 12.92 -27.20
C LEU A 769 12.50 13.50 -25.94
N SER A 770 12.58 14.82 -25.87
CA SER A 770 12.97 15.53 -24.64
C SER A 770 12.15 16.80 -24.46
N ALA A 771 11.75 17.07 -23.24
CA ALA A 771 11.03 18.28 -22.86
C ALA A 771 11.76 19.02 -21.72
N THR A 772 11.80 20.33 -21.81
CA THR A 772 12.27 21.20 -20.73
C THR A 772 11.10 22.03 -20.27
N THR A 773 10.75 21.98 -19.01
CA THR A 773 9.74 22.75 -18.27
C THR A 773 8.55 23.22 -19.12
N ALA A 774 7.42 22.58 -18.98
CA ALA A 774 6.14 23.17 -19.38
C ALA A 774 5.52 23.88 -18.17
N ASP A 775 5.20 25.14 -18.30
CA ASP A 775 4.31 25.80 -17.36
C ASP A 775 2.91 25.21 -17.57
N PHE A 776 2.44 24.45 -16.60
CA PHE A 776 1.14 23.78 -16.62
C PHE A 776 -0.04 24.74 -16.87
N ASN A 777 0.13 26.03 -16.58
CA ASN A 777 -0.91 27.04 -16.68
C ASN A 777 -0.84 27.91 -17.94
N ALA A 778 0.23 27.85 -18.72
CA ALA A 778 0.43 28.68 -19.91
C ALA A 778 0.47 27.82 -21.16
N ALA A 779 -0.59 27.79 -21.94
CA ALA A 779 -0.72 27.15 -23.26
C ALA A 779 0.29 25.98 -23.41
N PRO A 780 0.02 24.88 -22.92
CA PRO A 780 1.02 23.88 -22.61
C PRO A 780 1.39 23.17 -23.89
N LEU A 781 2.49 22.50 -23.95
CA LEU A 781 2.52 21.25 -24.65
C LEU A 781 3.13 21.24 -26.03
N MET A 782 3.74 22.33 -26.41
CA MET A 782 4.43 22.31 -27.72
C MET A 782 5.94 22.07 -27.61
N ASN A 783 6.49 22.03 -26.42
CA ASN A 783 7.95 21.95 -26.26
C ASN A 783 8.55 20.55 -26.52
N GLY A 784 7.74 19.51 -26.50
CA GLY A 784 8.16 18.13 -26.84
C GLY A 784 7.31 17.48 -27.93
N ALA A 785 6.42 18.23 -28.55
CA ALA A 785 5.53 17.68 -29.59
C ALA A 785 6.19 17.73 -30.97
N GLN A 786 6.10 16.61 -31.69
CA GLN A 786 6.54 16.50 -33.08
C GLN A 786 5.36 16.12 -33.95
N GLN A 787 4.90 17.06 -34.77
CA GLN A 787 3.96 16.72 -35.83
C GLN A 787 4.69 15.89 -36.88
N VAL A 788 4.21 14.66 -37.09
CA VAL A 788 4.79 13.73 -38.03
C VAL A 788 4.16 13.91 -39.40
N ARG A 789 2.83 14.09 -39.44
CA ARG A 789 2.10 14.20 -40.70
C ARG A 789 0.73 14.84 -40.54
N GLU A 790 0.17 15.29 -41.67
CA GLU A 790 -1.27 15.59 -41.82
C GLU A 790 -1.96 14.39 -42.48
N LEU A 791 -3.11 13.96 -41.94
CA LEU A 791 -3.92 12.89 -42.47
C LEU A 791 -5.35 13.37 -42.74
N THR A 792 -5.93 12.86 -43.84
CA THR A 792 -7.33 13.16 -44.22
C THR A 792 -8.10 11.84 -44.29
N GLY A 793 -9.27 11.77 -43.68
CA GLY A 793 -10.10 10.57 -43.67
C GLY A 793 -9.70 9.61 -42.55
N ASP A 794 -10.00 8.34 -42.72
CA ASP A 794 -9.78 7.30 -41.73
C ASP A 794 -8.30 6.89 -41.63
N PHE A 795 -7.83 6.65 -40.44
CA PHE A 795 -6.46 6.20 -40.17
C PHE A 795 -6.35 5.46 -38.84
N VAL A 796 -5.26 4.72 -38.67
CA VAL A 796 -4.84 4.14 -37.42
C VAL A 796 -3.40 4.55 -37.16
N MET A 797 -3.07 5.02 -35.97
CA MET A 797 -1.69 5.21 -35.54
C MET A 797 -1.45 4.55 -34.19
N MET A 798 -0.27 3.97 -34.05
CA MET A 798 0.13 3.25 -32.83
C MET A 798 1.57 3.58 -32.45
N VAL A 799 1.86 3.49 -31.16
CA VAL A 799 3.22 3.63 -30.63
C VAL A 799 3.36 2.82 -29.35
N ARG A 800 4.54 2.32 -29.09
CA ARG A 800 4.95 1.77 -27.78
C ARG A 800 5.74 2.82 -27.03
N VAL A 801 5.37 3.08 -25.78
CA VAL A 801 6.20 3.86 -24.85
C VAL A 801 7.18 2.90 -24.18
N SER A 802 8.41 2.85 -24.68
CA SER A 802 9.39 1.83 -24.30
C SER A 802 10.26 2.23 -23.11
N ASP A 803 10.48 3.52 -22.93
CA ASP A 803 11.23 4.04 -21.79
C ASP A 803 10.93 5.52 -21.56
N MET A 804 11.07 6.01 -20.34
CA MET A 804 10.94 7.43 -20.05
C MET A 804 11.52 7.75 -18.67
N GLU A 805 11.93 9.00 -18.47
CA GLU A 805 12.37 9.47 -17.17
C GLU A 805 11.26 9.33 -16.13
N GLY A 806 11.58 8.71 -15.00
CA GLY A 806 10.66 8.50 -13.90
C GLY A 806 10.07 7.09 -13.82
N LEU A 807 10.29 6.21 -14.83
CA LEU A 807 9.88 4.81 -14.74
C LEU A 807 10.62 4.05 -13.65
N ALA A 808 11.88 4.38 -13.49
CA ALA A 808 12.77 3.74 -12.54
C ALA A 808 12.95 4.55 -11.24
N ASP A 809 12.53 5.80 -11.20
CA ASP A 809 12.74 6.70 -10.08
C ASP A 809 11.46 6.91 -9.27
N HIS A 810 11.43 6.35 -8.07
CA HIS A 810 10.32 6.54 -7.12
C HIS A 810 10.22 7.97 -6.57
N ALA A 811 11.21 8.80 -6.79
CA ALA A 811 11.26 10.19 -6.37
C ALA A 811 10.87 11.16 -7.48
N VAL A 812 9.97 10.78 -8.37
CA VAL A 812 9.57 11.63 -9.50
C VAL A 812 9.11 12.99 -9.00
N LYS A 813 9.88 14.00 -9.34
CA LYS A 813 9.60 15.40 -9.00
C LYS A 813 8.60 16.04 -9.96
N GLY A 814 7.67 15.29 -10.51
CA GLY A 814 6.66 15.79 -11.43
C GLY A 814 6.11 14.69 -12.34
N TYR A 815 5.09 15.03 -13.09
CA TYR A 815 4.54 14.17 -14.11
C TYR A 815 5.36 14.30 -15.39
N ASN A 816 5.85 13.16 -15.89
CA ASN A 816 6.37 13.02 -17.23
C ASN A 816 5.37 12.20 -18.02
N GLU A 817 4.94 12.68 -19.17
CA GLU A 817 3.95 12.02 -20.01
C GLU A 817 4.45 12.00 -21.46
N ALA A 818 4.35 10.85 -22.12
CA ALA A 818 4.71 10.73 -23.52
C ALA A 818 3.73 9.82 -24.28
N GLY A 819 3.53 10.06 -25.57
CA GLY A 819 2.63 9.26 -26.38
C GLY A 819 2.24 9.89 -27.72
N LEU A 820 0.99 9.62 -28.11
CA LEU A 820 0.38 10.03 -29.36
C LEU A 820 -0.38 11.36 -29.23
N MET A 821 -0.36 12.14 -30.28
CA MET A 821 -1.10 13.40 -30.33
C MET A 821 -1.83 13.57 -31.67
N ILE A 822 -3.04 14.12 -31.60
CA ILE A 822 -3.81 14.60 -32.75
C ILE A 822 -4.05 16.08 -32.59
N MET A 823 -3.77 16.84 -33.65
CA MET A 823 -3.92 18.29 -33.69
C MET A 823 -5.02 18.68 -34.69
N ASN A 824 -5.94 19.50 -34.22
CA ASN A 824 -7.01 20.08 -35.03
C ASN A 824 -7.11 21.58 -34.76
N GLY A 825 -6.31 22.35 -35.46
CA GLY A 825 -6.15 23.78 -35.18
C GLY A 825 -5.64 24.03 -33.78
N ASP A 826 -6.34 24.83 -32.98
CA ASP A 826 -6.01 25.11 -31.60
C ASP A 826 -6.45 24.00 -30.65
N THR A 827 -7.15 22.95 -31.13
CA THR A 827 -7.58 21.80 -30.36
C THR A 827 -6.63 20.65 -30.59
N TYR A 828 -6.17 20.02 -29.52
CA TYR A 828 -5.38 18.79 -29.62
C TYR A 828 -5.86 17.75 -28.62
N TYR A 829 -5.72 16.50 -29.00
CA TYR A 829 -5.99 15.33 -28.18
C TYR A 829 -4.70 14.56 -27.98
N GLN A 830 -4.48 14.11 -26.77
CA GLN A 830 -3.29 13.40 -26.37
C GLN A 830 -3.68 12.09 -25.72
N LEU A 831 -3.01 11.02 -26.11
CA LEU A 831 -3.07 9.72 -25.48
C LEU A 831 -1.66 9.41 -25.03
N GLY A 832 -1.42 9.49 -23.74
CA GLY A 832 -0.10 9.38 -23.14
C GLY A 832 0.01 8.32 -22.08
N ALA A 833 1.22 7.89 -21.84
CA ALA A 833 1.61 7.11 -20.68
C ALA A 833 2.51 7.95 -19.78
N PHE A 834 2.38 7.77 -18.47
CA PHE A 834 3.18 8.44 -17.46
C PHE A 834 3.49 7.49 -16.30
N PRO A 835 4.65 7.62 -15.65
CA PRO A 835 5.01 6.74 -14.55
C PRO A 835 4.15 7.00 -13.32
N LEU A 836 3.70 5.92 -12.69
CA LEU A 836 2.99 5.97 -11.42
C LEU A 836 4.00 6.09 -10.29
N TYR A 837 3.76 6.99 -9.37
CA TYR A 837 4.56 7.12 -8.15
C TYR A 837 4.74 5.77 -7.45
N ASN A 838 5.98 5.40 -7.20
CA ASN A 838 6.40 4.29 -6.35
C ASN A 838 6.16 2.86 -6.83
N CYS A 839 5.65 2.63 -8.04
CA CYS A 839 5.30 1.26 -8.45
C CYS A 839 6.11 0.71 -9.61
N GLY A 840 6.91 1.52 -10.31
CA GLY A 840 7.54 1.10 -11.57
C GLY A 840 6.52 0.78 -12.68
N ASN A 841 5.28 1.21 -12.51
CA ASN A 841 4.18 0.98 -13.45
C ASN A 841 3.89 2.26 -14.24
N MET A 842 3.43 2.09 -15.46
CA MET A 842 2.91 3.19 -16.26
C MET A 842 1.39 3.30 -16.15
N LEU A 843 0.90 4.52 -16.05
CA LEU A 843 -0.49 4.86 -16.23
C LEU A 843 -0.71 5.40 -17.63
N THR A 844 -1.91 5.27 -18.15
CA THR A 844 -2.30 5.90 -19.41
C THR A 844 -3.41 6.93 -19.21
N MET A 845 -3.38 7.98 -20.01
CA MET A 845 -4.32 9.08 -19.91
C MET A 845 -4.74 9.58 -21.28
N LEU A 846 -6.03 9.82 -21.45
CA LEU A 846 -6.57 10.55 -22.56
C LEU A 846 -6.87 12.00 -22.12
N SER A 847 -6.28 12.97 -22.78
CA SER A 847 -6.48 14.37 -22.47
C SER A 847 -6.87 15.20 -23.68
N ARG A 848 -7.56 16.30 -23.40
CA ARG A 848 -7.88 17.34 -24.39
C ARG A 848 -7.32 18.66 -23.91
N HIS A 849 -6.53 19.34 -24.75
CA HIS A 849 -5.84 20.60 -24.39
C HIS A 849 -4.96 20.47 -23.14
N GLY A 850 -4.33 19.32 -22.93
CA GLY A 850 -3.54 19.07 -21.73
C GLY A 850 -4.34 18.99 -20.43
N ARG A 851 -5.66 19.02 -20.49
CA ARG A 851 -6.49 18.77 -19.33
C ARG A 851 -6.95 17.31 -19.34
N PRO A 852 -6.67 16.55 -18.29
CA PRO A 852 -7.20 15.20 -18.17
C PRO A 852 -8.72 15.26 -18.30
N GLN A 853 -9.25 14.58 -19.28
CA GLN A 853 -10.71 14.45 -19.41
C GLN A 853 -11.15 13.20 -18.64
N PHE A 854 -10.32 12.17 -18.67
CA PHE A 854 -10.62 10.88 -18.06
C PHE A 854 -9.30 10.22 -17.67
N PRO A 855 -8.84 10.38 -16.43
CA PRO A 855 -7.70 9.62 -15.96
C PRO A 855 -8.05 8.13 -15.92
N ASN A 856 -7.37 7.34 -16.71
CA ASN A 856 -7.43 5.89 -16.60
C ASN A 856 -6.20 5.44 -15.83
N TYR A 857 -6.38 5.18 -14.56
CA TYR A 857 -5.30 4.70 -13.69
C TYR A 857 -5.08 3.19 -13.87
N LYS A 858 -4.84 2.75 -15.10
CA LYS A 858 -4.35 1.39 -15.31
C LYS A 858 -2.84 1.40 -15.12
N GLY A 859 -2.40 0.74 -14.07
CA GLY A 859 -0.99 0.43 -13.90
C GLY A 859 -0.59 -0.68 -14.87
N TYR A 860 0.39 -0.38 -15.73
CA TYR A 860 1.03 -1.38 -16.57
C TYR A 860 2.41 -1.65 -16.00
N ASP A 861 2.71 -2.91 -15.76
CA ASP A 861 4.04 -3.40 -15.40
C ASP A 861 4.92 -3.69 -16.64
N PHE A 862 4.55 -3.12 -17.78
CA PHE A 862 5.18 -3.30 -19.09
C PHE A 862 4.95 -2.06 -19.95
N ASP A 863 5.67 -1.97 -21.06
CA ASP A 863 5.61 -0.87 -22.03
C ASP A 863 4.24 -0.84 -22.73
N PRO A 864 3.38 0.16 -22.46
CA PRO A 864 2.06 0.21 -23.07
C PRO A 864 2.14 0.57 -24.54
N ILE A 865 1.27 -0.06 -25.35
CA ILE A 865 1.03 0.32 -26.72
C ILE A 865 -0.20 1.22 -26.78
N LEU A 866 -0.05 2.40 -27.33
CA LEU A 866 -1.08 3.40 -27.46
C LEU A 866 -1.60 3.43 -28.89
N GLN A 867 -2.90 3.63 -29.09
CA GLN A 867 -3.51 3.69 -30.41
C GLN A 867 -4.53 4.81 -30.49
N PHE A 868 -4.47 5.61 -31.56
CA PHE A 868 -5.58 6.36 -32.08
C PHE A 868 -6.09 5.76 -33.39
N GLU A 869 -7.39 5.56 -33.49
CA GLU A 869 -8.07 5.16 -34.70
C GLU A 869 -9.18 6.13 -35.04
N ARG A 870 -9.18 6.62 -36.25
CA ARG A 870 -10.27 7.42 -36.80
C ARG A 870 -11.16 6.58 -37.69
N ARG A 871 -12.45 6.62 -37.46
CA ARG A 871 -13.51 6.08 -38.32
C ARG A 871 -14.56 7.18 -38.56
N GLY A 872 -14.58 7.75 -39.77
CA GLY A 872 -15.44 8.88 -40.10
C GLY A 872 -15.20 10.07 -39.17
N ASN A 873 -16.20 10.45 -38.40
CA ASN A 873 -16.11 11.56 -37.46
C ASN A 873 -15.80 11.09 -36.00
N GLN A 874 -15.51 9.84 -35.82
CA GLN A 874 -15.17 9.31 -34.48
C GLN A 874 -13.71 8.98 -34.38
N LEU A 875 -13.09 9.39 -33.26
CA LEU A 875 -11.73 9.10 -32.90
C LEU A 875 -11.71 8.19 -31.67
N PHE A 876 -11.25 6.98 -31.85
CA PHE A 876 -11.08 6.00 -30.78
C PHE A 876 -9.66 6.11 -30.22
N ALA A 877 -9.55 6.19 -28.90
CA ALA A 877 -8.30 6.12 -28.17
C ALA A 877 -8.25 4.80 -27.41
N ARG A 878 -7.19 4.02 -27.61
CA ARG A 878 -7.05 2.69 -27.01
C ARG A 878 -5.66 2.44 -26.48
N THR A 879 -5.57 1.49 -25.57
CA THR A 879 -4.30 0.97 -25.07
C THR A 879 -4.27 -0.55 -25.18
N SER A 880 -3.07 -1.09 -25.31
CA SER A 880 -2.85 -2.54 -25.39
C SER A 880 -1.56 -2.92 -24.69
N ARG A 881 -1.52 -4.17 -24.22
CA ARG A 881 -0.33 -4.82 -23.69
C ARG A 881 0.51 -5.49 -24.78
N ASP A 882 -0.15 -6.12 -25.73
CA ASP A 882 0.43 -7.06 -26.71
C ASP A 882 0.23 -6.62 -28.15
N GLY A 883 -0.53 -5.54 -28.40
CA GLY A 883 -0.90 -5.09 -29.73
C GLY A 883 -2.02 -5.92 -30.38
N VAL A 884 -2.56 -6.90 -29.66
CA VAL A 884 -3.63 -7.80 -30.14
C VAL A 884 -4.94 -7.54 -29.44
N GLN A 885 -4.89 -7.43 -28.10
CA GLN A 885 -6.05 -7.09 -27.28
C GLN A 885 -6.01 -5.61 -26.95
N TRP A 886 -7.07 -4.90 -27.31
CA TRP A 886 -7.18 -3.46 -27.17
C TRP A 886 -8.30 -3.08 -26.20
N GLN A 887 -8.09 -2.01 -25.46
CA GLN A 887 -9.06 -1.45 -24.54
C GLN A 887 -9.29 0.02 -24.86
N ASN A 888 -10.55 0.43 -24.93
CA ASN A 888 -10.87 1.85 -25.12
C ASN A 888 -10.50 2.65 -23.86
N MET A 889 -9.98 3.84 -24.10
CA MET A 889 -9.79 4.82 -23.03
C MET A 889 -11.13 5.44 -22.62
N PRO A 890 -11.31 5.82 -21.34
CA PRO A 890 -12.47 6.60 -20.93
C PRO A 890 -12.66 7.84 -21.80
N GLY A 891 -13.88 8.13 -22.14
CA GLY A 891 -14.22 9.25 -23.03
C GLY A 891 -13.93 9.00 -24.51
N SER A 892 -13.53 7.79 -24.87
CA SER A 892 -13.47 7.30 -26.26
C SER A 892 -14.81 6.62 -26.62
N PRO A 893 -15.33 6.80 -27.89
CA PRO A 893 -14.78 7.65 -28.94
C PRO A 893 -15.04 9.15 -28.74
N ILE A 894 -14.14 9.94 -29.33
CA ILE A 894 -14.25 11.42 -29.36
C ILE A 894 -14.84 11.85 -30.70
N GLU A 895 -15.72 12.83 -30.71
CA GLU A 895 -16.18 13.43 -31.95
C GLU A 895 -15.09 14.30 -32.61
N LEU A 896 -14.67 13.93 -33.79
CA LEU A 896 -13.63 14.61 -34.59
C LEU A 896 -14.15 14.93 -35.99
N THR A 897 -14.72 16.14 -36.14
CA THR A 897 -15.40 16.56 -37.38
C THR A 897 -14.47 17.14 -38.46
N ALA A 898 -13.22 17.51 -38.10
CA ALA A 898 -12.27 18.01 -39.05
C ALA A 898 -11.88 16.98 -40.11
N ALA A 899 -11.93 17.33 -41.40
CA ALA A 899 -11.58 16.41 -42.48
C ALA A 899 -10.09 16.01 -42.44
N THR A 900 -9.22 16.97 -42.13
CA THR A 900 -7.76 16.82 -42.05
C THR A 900 -7.28 17.17 -40.66
N VAL A 901 -6.39 16.36 -40.08
CA VAL A 901 -5.78 16.57 -38.77
C VAL A 901 -4.28 16.34 -38.84
N GLY A 902 -3.53 17.06 -38.01
CA GLY A 902 -2.13 16.75 -37.76
C GLY A 902 -2.03 15.58 -36.79
N VAL A 903 -1.16 14.62 -37.08
CA VAL A 903 -0.85 13.50 -36.19
C VAL A 903 0.62 13.52 -35.81
N GLY A 904 0.92 13.12 -34.61
CA GLY A 904 2.28 13.17 -34.09
C GLY A 904 2.48 12.46 -32.76
N VAL A 905 3.69 12.63 -32.26
CA VAL A 905 4.12 12.16 -30.95
C VAL A 905 4.44 13.36 -30.05
N TYR A 906 4.36 13.16 -28.76
CA TYR A 906 4.67 14.22 -27.81
C TYR A 906 5.31 13.66 -26.55
N GLN A 907 6.00 14.56 -25.87
CA GLN A 907 6.39 14.42 -24.47
C GLN A 907 6.10 15.73 -23.76
N THR A 908 5.67 15.64 -22.53
CA THR A 908 5.50 16.78 -21.63
C THR A 908 5.97 16.45 -20.24
N THR A 909 6.42 17.47 -19.51
CA THR A 909 6.81 17.34 -18.11
C THR A 909 6.19 18.47 -17.31
N TYR A 910 5.67 18.15 -16.13
CA TYR A 910 5.14 19.11 -15.17
C TYR A 910 6.16 19.46 -14.07
N SER A 911 7.38 18.97 -14.22
CA SER A 911 8.49 19.29 -13.31
C SER A 911 9.36 20.40 -13.88
N ASN A 912 10.06 21.12 -13.02
CA ASN A 912 11.06 22.11 -13.41
C ASN A 912 12.34 21.49 -13.97
N ASN A 913 12.34 20.19 -14.24
CA ASN A 913 13.49 19.43 -14.70
C ASN A 913 13.37 19.09 -16.19
N HIS A 914 14.49 18.79 -16.79
CA HIS A 914 14.59 18.20 -18.11
C HIS A 914 14.05 16.75 -18.04
N SER A 915 13.24 16.36 -18.99
CA SER A 915 12.64 15.03 -19.09
C SER A 915 12.82 14.45 -20.48
N TRP A 916 12.90 13.13 -20.57
CA TRP A 916 13.06 12.39 -21.83
C TRP A 916 12.13 11.18 -21.90
N ALA A 917 11.84 10.73 -23.13
CA ALA A 917 11.09 9.52 -23.40
C ALA A 917 11.54 8.86 -24.71
N GLU A 918 11.51 7.53 -24.73
CA GLU A 918 11.72 6.69 -25.91
C GLU A 918 10.41 6.06 -26.35
N LEU A 919 10.03 6.34 -27.58
CA LEU A 919 8.87 5.76 -28.23
C LEU A 919 9.34 4.84 -29.37
N THR A 920 8.85 3.61 -29.39
CA THR A 920 9.19 2.63 -30.42
C THR A 920 7.95 2.07 -31.10
N ASP A 921 8.14 1.31 -32.15
CA ASP A 921 7.05 0.68 -32.92
C ASP A 921 5.99 1.67 -33.43
N PHE A 922 6.39 2.93 -33.68
CA PHE A 922 5.47 3.93 -34.24
C PHE A 922 5.11 3.55 -35.69
N ILE A 923 3.82 3.47 -35.95
CA ILE A 923 3.27 3.12 -37.27
C ILE A 923 1.97 3.86 -37.51
N ILE A 924 1.75 4.28 -38.76
CA ILE A 924 0.50 4.84 -39.23
C ILE A 924 -0.02 4.01 -40.38
N TYR A 925 -1.28 3.63 -40.33
CA TYR A 925 -2.03 3.00 -41.41
C TYR A 925 -3.09 3.96 -41.94
N GLN A 926 -3.22 4.03 -43.26
CA GLN A 926 -4.25 4.81 -43.95
C GLN A 926 -4.78 4.08 -45.18
#